data_6a7d62e0eccb43bab272a33d2e04f71d
#
_entry.id   6a7d62e0eccb43bab272a33d2e04f71d
#
_cell.length_a   1.000
_cell.length_b   1.000
_cell.length_c   1.000
_cell.angle_alpha   90.00
_cell.angle_beta   90.00
_cell.angle_gamma   90.00
#
_symmetry.space_group_name_H-M   'P 1'
#
loop_
_entity.id
_entity.type
_entity.pdbx_description
1 polymer ?
#
loop_
_entity_poly.entity_id
_entity_poly.type
_entity_poly.pdbx_seq_one_letter_code
_entity_poly.pdbx_strand_id
1 'polypeptide(L)'
;MSDDIVNIEVNGKPVEARKGQMIIEATDAMGDYVPRFCYHEKLSVAANCRMCLVEVEKAPKPIPACATPVGEGMKIFTKSPKAIAAQKATMEFLLINHPLDCPICDQGGECELQDLAVGYGRDVSRYNDRKRVVKDKDIGPLVSTDMTRCIHCTRCVRFGEEITGKPQLGTTGRGETMEISTYVEQSVDHELSANIIDLCPVGALNNKPYRYSARAWEMVQRPTVSPHDCVGSNLYMHVLRGTVKRVVPRVNEAINETWLADRDRFSYQAIYSDDRLMRPRIKEHGEWRDLPWEDAFAAAADVLQNADAEKVGLIATPAITVEEGHLLSKIADHLGTANIDHRVSRRDVSDQDDDPIYPSLGCRIADIEAQDAIFVAGSNVRSEAPIIAHRLRKAALAGAEVSFANSAEYEYFFDVANYASGAGLVELLAGVAVAAAGRKPLPDLVIAICDGVKASAVQKSIAASLKDADRALLLLGNIAGRHASYTAVRALASCIADLTGATFGSLSEGPNSAGAHLAGVLPNRTQGGENREVQGLDVASMLSDTMDAVVLVNVEPDADIHATTDAVRELARQKYVVALTPFVSDGLLECADLLLPTGTFAETSGTYVNIEGTWQSFSGAATPVGESRPTWKVLRVLGNLIEAPGFDYVTSEDVREEFVEQLGEVSTSNAYEGTSEIARPNGDDVLSDEIDIPLYSVDSLVRRATALQLTDEARRAAAEGEA
;
A
#
# COMPACT_ATOMS: atom_id res chain seq x y z
N MET A 1 -7.66 31.35 -22.33
CA MET A 1 -6.46 30.46 -22.17
C MET A 1 -5.17 31.03 -22.80
N SER A 2 -5.16 32.17 -23.42
CA SER A 2 -3.94 32.77 -24.05
C SER A 2 -3.18 33.76 -23.16
N ASP A 3 -3.71 34.17 -22.02
CA ASP A 3 -3.11 35.21 -21.17
C ASP A 3 -2.16 34.68 -20.08
N ASP A 4 -1.98 33.36 -19.99
CA ASP A 4 -1.18 32.71 -18.95
C ASP A 4 0.20 32.20 -19.43
N ILE A 5 0.56 32.40 -20.70
CA ILE A 5 1.86 31.98 -21.24
C ILE A 5 2.77 33.21 -21.36
N VAL A 6 4.00 33.09 -20.88
CA VAL A 6 5.06 34.09 -21.03
C VAL A 6 6.22 33.51 -21.84
N ASN A 7 6.83 34.34 -22.68
CA ASN A 7 7.98 33.97 -23.48
C ASN A 7 9.26 34.40 -22.75
N ILE A 8 10.12 33.43 -22.48
CA ILE A 8 11.42 33.63 -21.83
C ILE A 8 12.54 33.10 -22.71
N GLU A 9 13.75 33.43 -22.38
CA GLU A 9 14.95 32.89 -23.04
C GLU A 9 15.84 32.25 -22.00
N VAL A 10 16.17 30.95 -22.20
CA VAL A 10 17.09 30.21 -21.33
C VAL A 10 18.34 29.80 -22.14
N ASN A 11 19.49 30.29 -21.73
CA ASN A 11 20.78 30.08 -22.41
C ASN A 11 20.72 30.33 -23.93
N GLY A 12 20.00 31.42 -24.35
CA GLY A 12 19.82 31.78 -25.74
C GLY A 12 18.75 31.01 -26.51
N LYS A 13 18.00 30.12 -25.85
CA LYS A 13 16.88 29.36 -26.45
C LYS A 13 15.56 29.96 -26.00
N PRO A 14 14.60 30.22 -26.91
CA PRO A 14 13.26 30.68 -26.55
C PRO A 14 12.48 29.53 -25.90
N VAL A 15 11.74 29.82 -24.83
CA VAL A 15 10.94 28.87 -24.06
C VAL A 15 9.61 29.53 -23.70
N GLU A 16 8.52 28.81 -23.93
CA GLU A 16 7.20 29.18 -23.43
C GLU A 16 7.04 28.60 -22.01
N ALA A 17 6.61 29.41 -21.06
CA ALA A 17 6.39 29.03 -19.67
C ALA A 17 5.07 29.61 -19.17
N ARG A 18 4.50 28.99 -18.15
CA ARG A 18 3.28 29.51 -17.52
C ARG A 18 3.64 30.73 -16.64
N LYS A 19 2.82 31.75 -16.67
CA LYS A 19 2.96 32.89 -15.80
C LYS A 19 2.93 32.46 -14.33
N GLY A 20 3.93 32.87 -13.55
CA GLY A 20 4.08 32.44 -12.15
C GLY A 20 4.83 31.13 -11.92
N GLN A 21 5.10 30.36 -12.95
CA GLN A 21 5.98 29.20 -12.90
C GLN A 21 7.37 29.61 -12.43
N MET A 22 8.03 28.79 -11.60
CA MET A 22 9.39 29.07 -11.16
C MET A 22 10.41 28.81 -12.28
N ILE A 23 11.51 29.56 -12.29
CA ILE A 23 12.59 29.39 -13.27
C ILE A 23 13.06 27.94 -13.31
N ILE A 24 13.18 27.28 -12.15
CA ILE A 24 13.67 25.90 -12.04
C ILE A 24 12.76 24.91 -12.77
N GLU A 25 11.44 25.10 -12.69
CA GLU A 25 10.45 24.26 -13.36
C GLU A 25 10.51 24.44 -14.88
N ALA A 26 10.69 25.68 -15.34
CA ALA A 26 10.83 25.99 -16.76
C ALA A 26 12.14 25.41 -17.34
N THR A 27 13.26 25.43 -16.56
CA THR A 27 14.54 24.84 -16.98
C THR A 27 14.49 23.31 -17.00
N ASP A 28 13.81 22.67 -16.02
CA ASP A 28 13.60 21.23 -15.98
C ASP A 28 12.78 20.72 -17.17
N ALA A 29 11.68 21.43 -17.50
CA ALA A 29 10.82 21.08 -18.63
C ALA A 29 11.57 21.07 -19.98
N MET A 30 12.61 21.90 -20.12
CA MET A 30 13.46 21.90 -21.32
C MET A 30 14.69 20.99 -21.23
N GLY A 31 14.89 20.30 -20.11
CA GLY A 31 16.04 19.41 -19.88
C GLY A 31 17.35 20.12 -19.50
N ASP A 32 17.29 21.39 -19.07
CA ASP A 32 18.48 22.14 -18.60
C ASP A 32 18.51 22.10 -17.06
N TYR A 33 19.27 21.16 -16.52
CA TYR A 33 19.34 20.93 -15.07
C TYR A 33 20.03 22.09 -14.34
N VAL A 34 19.35 22.64 -13.34
CA VAL A 34 19.88 23.60 -12.37
C VAL A 34 20.15 22.91 -11.05
N PRO A 35 21.41 22.96 -10.51
CA PRO A 35 21.76 22.24 -9.28
C PRO A 35 20.94 22.73 -8.08
N ARG A 36 20.52 21.83 -7.21
CA ARG A 36 19.61 22.11 -6.08
C ARG A 36 19.74 21.12 -4.95
N PHE A 37 19.33 21.49 -3.71
CA PHE A 37 19.19 20.58 -2.57
C PHE A 37 17.87 20.77 -1.84
N CYS A 38 17.48 22.01 -1.49
CA CYS A 38 16.27 22.22 -0.72
C CYS A 38 14.98 22.09 -1.54
N TYR A 39 15.04 22.34 -2.85
CA TYR A 39 13.89 22.19 -3.74
C TYR A 39 13.57 20.72 -3.96
N HIS A 40 12.29 20.40 -3.89
CA HIS A 40 11.69 19.13 -4.29
C HIS A 40 10.33 19.42 -4.89
N GLU A 41 9.97 18.76 -5.99
CA GLU A 41 8.73 19.05 -6.74
C GLU A 41 7.45 18.86 -5.92
N LYS A 42 7.50 17.95 -4.94
CA LYS A 42 6.36 17.62 -4.06
C LYS A 42 6.35 18.41 -2.75
N LEU A 43 7.26 19.35 -2.54
CA LEU A 43 7.36 20.14 -1.30
C LEU A 43 7.38 21.62 -1.63
N SER A 44 6.89 22.43 -0.70
CA SER A 44 6.94 23.89 -0.82
C SER A 44 8.37 24.43 -0.97
N VAL A 45 8.51 25.62 -1.53
CA VAL A 45 9.81 26.21 -1.82
C VAL A 45 10.45 26.82 -0.58
N ALA A 46 11.52 26.23 -0.07
CA ALA A 46 12.29 26.75 1.08
C ALA A 46 13.31 27.83 0.70
N ALA A 47 13.89 27.79 -0.49
CA ALA A 47 14.91 28.71 -1.00
C ALA A 47 16.14 28.93 -0.09
N ASN A 48 16.47 27.98 0.80
CA ASN A 48 17.48 28.13 1.85
C ASN A 48 18.89 27.65 1.45
N CYS A 49 19.03 26.63 0.59
CA CYS A 49 20.35 26.09 0.23
C CYS A 49 21.15 26.97 -0.73
N ARG A 50 20.49 27.81 -1.51
CA ARG A 50 21.08 28.72 -2.51
C ARG A 50 21.91 28.05 -3.61
N MET A 51 21.80 26.74 -3.79
CA MET A 51 22.57 26.05 -4.83
C MET A 51 22.05 26.37 -6.24
N CYS A 52 20.76 26.69 -6.39
CA CYS A 52 20.10 26.97 -7.65
C CYS A 52 20.26 28.43 -8.15
N LEU A 53 21.35 29.09 -7.80
CA LEU A 53 21.60 30.48 -8.26
C LEU A 53 21.91 30.51 -9.76
N VAL A 54 21.14 31.32 -10.48
CA VAL A 54 21.28 31.60 -11.93
C VAL A 54 21.45 33.09 -12.18
N GLU A 55 22.00 33.45 -13.33
CA GLU A 55 22.05 34.83 -13.76
C GLU A 55 20.79 35.16 -14.58
N VAL A 56 20.17 36.28 -14.28
CA VAL A 56 19.10 36.89 -15.09
C VAL A 56 19.56 38.22 -15.60
N GLU A 57 19.31 38.49 -16.89
CA GLU A 57 19.68 39.76 -17.54
C GLU A 57 19.10 40.95 -16.74
N LYS A 58 19.92 41.97 -16.52
CA LYS A 58 19.59 43.19 -15.73
C LYS A 58 19.44 42.98 -14.22
N ALA A 59 19.54 41.73 -13.69
CA ALA A 59 19.60 41.52 -12.27
C ALA A 59 20.99 41.85 -11.69
N PRO A 60 21.07 42.59 -10.58
CA PRO A 60 22.37 43.06 -10.03
C PRO A 60 23.19 41.89 -9.45
N LYS A 61 22.54 40.81 -9.05
CA LYS A 61 23.14 39.60 -8.43
C LYS A 61 22.45 38.32 -8.90
N PRO A 62 23.10 37.16 -8.82
CA PRO A 62 22.44 35.89 -9.08
C PRO A 62 21.21 35.67 -8.19
N ILE A 63 20.16 35.07 -8.75
CA ILE A 63 18.89 34.84 -8.09
C ILE A 63 18.59 33.33 -7.98
N PRO A 64 17.83 32.88 -6.98
CA PRO A 64 17.48 31.49 -6.82
C PRO A 64 16.40 31.06 -7.81
N ALA A 65 16.72 30.13 -8.70
CA ALA A 65 15.80 29.62 -9.71
C ALA A 65 14.54 28.96 -9.11
N CYS A 66 14.67 28.31 -7.94
CA CYS A 66 13.55 27.64 -7.27
C CYS A 66 12.52 28.58 -6.65
N ALA A 67 12.84 29.86 -6.45
CA ALA A 67 12.00 30.83 -5.76
C ALA A 67 11.77 32.12 -6.56
N THR A 68 12.10 32.09 -7.84
CA THR A 68 11.91 33.25 -8.72
C THR A 68 10.94 32.85 -9.83
N PRO A 69 9.74 33.51 -9.89
CA PRO A 69 8.79 33.26 -10.96
C PRO A 69 9.30 33.83 -12.29
N VAL A 70 8.92 33.18 -13.38
CA VAL A 70 9.22 33.68 -14.73
C VAL A 70 8.36 34.88 -15.10
N GLY A 71 8.91 35.79 -15.90
CA GLY A 71 8.23 36.97 -16.43
C GLY A 71 8.52 37.17 -17.92
N GLU A 72 7.62 37.86 -18.62
CA GLU A 72 7.74 38.11 -20.05
C GLU A 72 9.07 38.76 -20.45
N GLY A 73 9.71 38.18 -21.45
CA GLY A 73 11.00 38.66 -21.97
C GLY A 73 12.21 38.42 -21.07
N MET A 74 12.05 37.59 -19.99
CA MET A 74 13.15 37.27 -19.07
C MET A 74 14.23 36.46 -19.77
N LYS A 75 15.50 36.86 -19.63
CA LYS A 75 16.65 36.11 -20.14
C LYS A 75 17.44 35.53 -19.00
N ILE A 76 17.56 34.21 -19.00
CA ILE A 76 18.12 33.38 -17.92
C ILE A 76 19.38 32.67 -18.43
N PHE A 77 20.43 32.70 -17.64
CA PHE A 77 21.70 32.06 -17.94
C PHE A 77 22.09 31.12 -16.77
N THR A 78 21.97 29.83 -16.99
CA THR A 78 22.24 28.80 -15.99
C THR A 78 23.72 28.47 -15.88
N LYS A 79 24.50 28.71 -16.97
CA LYS A 79 25.92 28.36 -17.14
C LYS A 79 26.82 29.58 -17.42
N SER A 80 26.37 30.78 -17.08
CA SER A 80 27.21 31.98 -17.20
C SER A 80 28.38 31.95 -16.19
N PRO A 81 29.49 32.65 -16.42
CA PRO A 81 30.59 32.77 -15.44
C PRO A 81 30.12 33.23 -14.07
N LYS A 82 29.11 34.09 -14.00
CA LYS A 82 28.52 34.60 -12.77
C LYS A 82 27.70 33.57 -12.04
N ALA A 83 26.88 32.77 -12.77
CA ALA A 83 26.11 31.65 -12.20
C ALA A 83 27.07 30.55 -11.67
N ILE A 84 28.04 30.15 -12.48
CA ILE A 84 29.04 29.14 -12.08
C ILE A 84 29.83 29.58 -10.84
N ALA A 85 30.25 30.85 -10.76
CA ALA A 85 30.96 31.35 -9.60
C ALA A 85 30.10 31.34 -8.33
N ALA A 86 28.82 31.66 -8.45
CA ALA A 86 27.86 31.61 -7.34
C ALA A 86 27.61 30.17 -6.87
N GLN A 87 27.38 29.23 -7.79
CA GLN A 87 27.19 27.81 -7.49
C GLN A 87 28.43 27.20 -6.82
N LYS A 88 29.64 27.48 -7.31
CA LYS A 88 30.90 27.04 -6.68
C LYS A 88 31.07 27.59 -5.26
N ALA A 89 30.72 28.86 -5.03
CA ALA A 89 30.80 29.47 -3.70
C ALA A 89 29.79 28.84 -2.74
N THR A 90 28.58 28.55 -3.20
CA THR A 90 27.55 27.86 -2.40
C THR A 90 27.97 26.43 -2.05
N MET A 91 28.50 25.69 -3.02
CA MET A 91 29.00 24.33 -2.78
C MET A 91 30.12 24.33 -1.75
N GLU A 92 31.10 25.25 -1.87
CA GLU A 92 32.15 25.40 -0.88
C GLU A 92 31.59 25.64 0.52
N PHE A 93 30.60 26.52 0.65
CA PHE A 93 29.92 26.82 1.92
C PHE A 93 29.23 25.57 2.51
N LEU A 94 28.53 24.78 1.71
CA LEU A 94 27.88 23.55 2.16
C LEU A 94 28.89 22.48 2.64
N LEU A 95 30.09 22.47 2.06
CA LEU A 95 31.13 21.49 2.37
C LEU A 95 32.03 21.87 3.58
N ILE A 96 32.05 23.11 4.04
CA ILE A 96 32.95 23.53 5.14
C ILE A 96 32.78 22.70 6.41
N ASN A 97 31.55 22.38 6.80
CA ASN A 97 31.24 21.56 7.97
C ASN A 97 30.91 20.11 7.64
N HIS A 98 30.78 19.75 6.36
CA HIS A 98 30.45 18.39 5.99
C HIS A 98 31.63 17.43 6.29
N PRO A 99 31.44 16.31 7.01
CA PRO A 99 32.50 15.39 7.37
C PRO A 99 33.02 14.60 6.17
N LEU A 100 34.24 14.08 6.26
CA LEU A 100 34.85 13.22 5.24
C LEU A 100 34.43 11.75 5.40
N ASP A 101 33.16 11.51 5.51
CA ASP A 101 32.57 10.21 5.88
C ASP A 101 32.14 9.37 4.66
N CYS A 102 32.36 9.80 3.42
CA CYS A 102 31.90 9.07 2.24
C CYS A 102 32.25 7.55 2.25
N PRO A 103 33.41 7.11 2.72
CA PRO A 103 33.74 5.68 2.79
C PRO A 103 32.87 4.87 3.75
N ILE A 104 32.30 5.49 4.77
CA ILE A 104 31.44 4.85 5.78
C ILE A 104 29.98 5.31 5.71
N CYS A 105 29.64 6.24 4.84
CA CYS A 105 28.30 6.78 4.66
C CYS A 105 27.49 5.90 3.71
N ASP A 106 26.30 5.45 4.12
CA ASP A 106 25.45 4.60 3.29
C ASP A 106 24.96 5.29 2.02
N GLN A 107 24.87 6.64 2.04
CA GLN A 107 24.54 7.44 0.85
C GLN A 107 25.68 7.51 -0.17
N GLY A 108 26.89 7.05 0.16
CA GLY A 108 28.06 7.10 -0.75
C GLY A 108 27.81 6.34 -2.05
N GLY A 109 27.86 7.04 -3.20
CA GLY A 109 27.58 6.54 -4.54
C GLY A 109 26.17 6.84 -5.07
N GLU A 110 25.27 7.36 -4.23
CA GLU A 110 23.94 7.85 -4.62
C GLU A 110 23.63 9.20 -3.94
N CYS A 111 24.64 9.94 -3.53
CA CYS A 111 24.53 11.17 -2.74
C CYS A 111 24.45 12.40 -3.64
N GLU A 112 23.35 13.14 -3.60
CA GLU A 112 23.20 14.41 -4.36
C GLU A 112 24.33 15.40 -4.06
N LEU A 113 24.77 15.49 -2.79
CA LEU A 113 25.88 16.39 -2.42
C LEU A 113 27.21 15.97 -3.08
N GLN A 114 27.49 14.67 -3.13
CA GLN A 114 28.71 14.13 -3.73
C GLN A 114 28.73 14.41 -5.25
N ASP A 115 27.64 14.14 -5.95
CA ASP A 115 27.51 14.34 -7.39
C ASP A 115 27.59 15.83 -7.75
N LEU A 116 26.90 16.68 -7.00
CA LEU A 116 26.93 18.13 -7.23
C LEU A 116 28.28 18.75 -6.82
N ALA A 117 28.98 18.18 -5.84
CA ALA A 117 30.35 18.63 -5.49
C ALA A 117 31.33 18.36 -6.63
N VAL A 118 31.22 17.20 -7.31
CA VAL A 118 32.02 16.89 -8.49
C VAL A 118 31.67 17.78 -9.67
N GLY A 119 30.36 17.98 -9.96
CA GLY A 119 29.89 18.75 -11.12
C GLY A 119 30.01 20.26 -10.98
N TYR A 120 29.82 20.79 -9.79
CA TYR A 120 29.67 22.25 -9.53
C TYR A 120 30.59 22.78 -8.44
N GLY A 121 31.41 21.96 -7.82
CA GLY A 121 32.33 22.36 -6.74
C GLY A 121 33.70 22.77 -7.23
N ARG A 122 34.62 22.84 -6.27
CA ARG A 122 36.06 23.02 -6.49
C ARG A 122 36.77 21.72 -6.08
N ASP A 123 37.93 21.48 -6.65
CA ASP A 123 38.80 20.34 -6.38
C ASP A 123 39.64 20.52 -5.09
N VAL A 124 39.75 21.75 -4.55
CA VAL A 124 40.54 22.06 -3.37
C VAL A 124 39.68 22.77 -2.33
N SER A 125 39.76 22.33 -1.08
CA SER A 125 39.20 23.01 0.07
C SER A 125 40.14 24.08 0.59
N ARG A 126 39.62 25.29 0.88
CA ARG A 126 40.35 26.41 1.54
C ARG A 126 40.06 26.50 3.04
N TYR A 127 39.18 25.61 3.56
CA TYR A 127 38.74 25.63 4.94
C TYR A 127 39.70 24.79 5.79
N ASN A 128 40.35 25.43 6.76
CA ASN A 128 41.34 24.81 7.65
C ASN A 128 40.93 24.78 9.13
N ASP A 129 39.75 25.31 9.45
CA ASP A 129 39.21 25.31 10.81
C ASP A 129 38.56 23.96 11.14
N ARG A 130 38.30 23.77 12.42
CA ARG A 130 37.62 22.55 12.94
C ARG A 130 36.19 22.50 12.43
N LYS A 131 35.84 21.36 11.84
CA LYS A 131 34.45 21.10 11.42
C LYS A 131 33.51 20.90 12.62
N ARG A 132 32.26 21.32 12.46
CA ARG A 132 31.22 21.11 13.46
C ARG A 132 30.91 19.61 13.61
N VAL A 133 30.59 19.20 14.85
CA VAL A 133 30.09 17.87 15.19
C VAL A 133 28.71 18.03 15.83
N VAL A 134 27.74 17.27 15.40
CA VAL A 134 26.38 17.23 15.93
C VAL A 134 26.14 15.85 16.52
N LYS A 135 25.52 15.80 17.71
CA LYS A 135 25.17 14.53 18.36
C LYS A 135 24.01 13.90 17.63
N ASP A 136 24.11 12.61 17.33
CA ASP A 136 23.03 11.83 16.78
C ASP A 136 21.96 11.55 17.84
N LYS A 137 20.69 11.55 17.41
CA LYS A 137 19.55 11.19 18.24
C LYS A 137 18.90 9.93 17.70
N ASP A 138 18.41 9.08 18.57
CA ASP A 138 17.53 7.98 18.16
C ASP A 138 16.14 8.55 17.85
N ILE A 139 15.65 8.31 16.64
CA ILE A 139 14.33 8.74 16.14
C ILE A 139 13.44 7.55 15.79
N GLY A 140 13.76 6.36 16.27
CA GLY A 140 12.97 5.14 16.08
C GLY A 140 13.74 4.02 15.37
N PRO A 141 13.07 2.88 15.14
CA PRO A 141 13.70 1.69 14.59
C PRO A 141 13.93 1.75 13.06
N LEU A 142 13.25 2.63 12.34
CA LEU A 142 13.24 2.65 10.88
C LEU A 142 14.34 3.53 10.29
N VAL A 143 14.64 4.66 10.92
CA VAL A 143 15.55 5.68 10.39
C VAL A 143 16.72 5.89 11.35
N SER A 144 17.95 5.79 10.83
CA SER A 144 19.16 6.15 11.55
C SER A 144 19.57 7.58 11.24
N THR A 145 20.15 8.26 12.23
CA THR A 145 20.65 9.63 12.12
C THR A 145 22.18 9.68 12.12
N ASP A 146 22.75 10.51 11.24
CA ASP A 146 24.14 10.93 11.23
C ASP A 146 24.16 12.45 10.99
N MET A 147 23.71 13.21 11.99
CA MET A 147 23.32 14.62 11.83
C MET A 147 24.49 15.57 11.58
N THR A 148 25.71 15.15 11.82
CA THR A 148 26.91 15.90 11.39
C THR A 148 26.96 16.07 9.87
N ARG A 149 26.36 15.15 9.08
CA ARG A 149 26.29 15.20 7.62
C ARG A 149 25.17 16.10 7.10
N CYS A 150 24.26 16.57 7.95
CA CYS A 150 23.10 17.37 7.57
C CYS A 150 23.52 18.72 6.98
N ILE A 151 22.95 19.08 5.81
CA ILE A 151 23.15 20.36 5.11
C ILE A 151 21.99 21.34 5.31
N HIS A 152 21.09 21.07 6.25
CA HIS A 152 19.96 21.92 6.65
C HIS A 152 19.02 22.30 5.48
N CYS A 153 18.79 21.38 4.55
CA CYS A 153 17.90 21.60 3.40
C CYS A 153 16.42 21.66 3.78
N THR A 154 16.06 21.19 4.98
CA THR A 154 14.70 21.15 5.54
C THR A 154 13.68 20.29 4.77
N ARG A 155 14.09 19.44 3.81
CA ARG A 155 13.16 18.55 3.10
C ARG A 155 12.40 17.64 4.08
N CYS A 156 13.08 17.03 5.08
CA CYS A 156 12.46 16.15 6.08
C CYS A 156 11.49 16.89 7.02
N VAL A 157 11.77 18.14 7.37
CA VAL A 157 10.87 18.96 8.21
C VAL A 157 9.58 19.28 7.43
N ARG A 158 9.72 19.80 6.19
CA ARG A 158 8.57 20.10 5.34
C ARG A 158 7.75 18.86 4.97
N PHE A 159 8.39 17.70 4.83
CA PHE A 159 7.68 16.44 4.64
C PHE A 159 6.75 16.14 5.82
N GLY A 160 7.23 16.31 7.07
CA GLY A 160 6.41 16.15 8.26
C GLY A 160 5.23 17.13 8.32
N GLU A 161 5.43 18.38 7.90
CA GLU A 161 4.39 19.41 7.93
C GLU A 161 3.40 19.26 6.76
N GLU A 162 3.89 19.06 5.54
CA GLU A 162 3.10 19.17 4.31
C GLU A 162 2.50 17.83 3.88
N ILE A 163 3.28 16.73 3.94
CA ILE A 163 2.87 15.43 3.44
C ILE A 163 2.18 14.61 4.52
N THR A 164 2.83 14.40 5.67
CA THR A 164 2.23 13.61 6.74
C THR A 164 1.26 14.40 7.62
N GLY A 165 1.46 15.70 7.77
CA GLY A 165 0.69 16.53 8.71
C GLY A 165 1.06 16.31 10.18
N LYS A 166 2.10 15.52 10.44
CA LYS A 166 2.62 15.23 11.79
C LYS A 166 4.06 15.77 11.88
N PRO A 167 4.27 17.01 12.34
CA PRO A 167 5.57 17.68 12.34
C PRO A 167 6.46 17.18 13.49
N GLN A 168 6.98 15.97 13.37
CA GLN A 168 7.83 15.35 14.41
C GLN A 168 9.28 15.80 14.34
N LEU A 169 9.78 16.18 13.14
CA LEU A 169 11.08 16.79 12.95
C LEU A 169 10.96 18.31 12.84
N GLY A 170 11.83 19.02 13.50
CA GLY A 170 11.87 20.47 13.45
C GLY A 170 13.30 21.01 13.44
N THR A 171 13.43 22.35 13.38
CA THR A 171 14.71 23.04 13.46
C THR A 171 14.86 23.69 14.82
N THR A 172 15.96 23.41 15.51
CA THR A 172 16.33 24.03 16.78
C THR A 172 17.60 24.85 16.61
N GLY A 173 17.79 25.90 17.42
CA GLY A 173 18.93 26.79 17.32
C GLY A 173 18.89 27.70 16.08
N ARG A 174 20.00 28.38 15.80
CA ARG A 174 20.17 29.24 14.62
C ARG A 174 21.65 29.36 14.24
N GLY A 175 21.89 29.73 12.96
CA GLY A 175 23.26 29.89 12.47
C GLY A 175 24.06 28.59 12.56
N GLU A 176 25.25 28.66 13.17
CA GLU A 176 26.12 27.48 13.29
C GLU A 176 25.61 26.44 14.27
N THR A 177 24.70 26.81 15.18
CA THR A 177 24.08 25.91 16.15
C THR A 177 22.71 25.36 15.71
N MET A 178 22.30 25.64 14.49
CA MET A 178 21.07 25.10 13.95
C MET A 178 21.18 23.58 13.78
N GLU A 179 20.18 22.87 14.28
CA GLU A 179 20.08 21.40 14.17
C GLU A 179 18.67 20.99 13.73
N ILE A 180 18.58 19.90 12.98
CA ILE A 180 17.32 19.23 12.70
C ILE A 180 17.19 18.03 13.63
N SER A 181 16.13 18.01 14.41
CA SER A 181 15.89 16.94 15.39
C SER A 181 14.43 16.90 15.80
N THR A 182 14.04 15.87 16.54
CA THR A 182 12.79 15.86 17.29
C THR A 182 12.89 16.84 18.46
N TYR A 183 11.80 17.54 18.78
CA TYR A 183 11.78 18.52 19.89
C TYR A 183 11.93 17.84 21.26
N VAL A 184 11.23 16.71 21.43
CA VAL A 184 11.35 15.79 22.56
C VAL A 184 11.91 14.49 22.01
N GLU A 185 12.56 13.67 22.82
CA GLU A 185 13.03 12.33 22.40
C GLU A 185 11.79 11.47 22.07
N GLN A 186 11.31 11.58 20.84
CA GLN A 186 10.19 10.82 20.28
C GLN A 186 10.63 10.15 19.00
N SER A 187 10.01 8.99 18.71
CA SER A 187 10.12 8.33 17.43
C SER A 187 9.44 9.14 16.33
N VAL A 188 9.90 9.00 15.10
CA VAL A 188 9.18 9.43 13.91
C VAL A 188 8.35 8.20 13.47
N ASP A 189 7.04 8.24 13.67
CA ASP A 189 6.17 7.06 13.71
C ASP A 189 4.93 7.14 12.78
N HIS A 190 4.89 8.08 11.84
CA HIS A 190 3.83 8.12 10.83
C HIS A 190 4.01 6.98 9.83
N GLU A 191 2.92 6.43 9.30
CA GLU A 191 2.90 5.31 8.33
C GLU A 191 3.71 5.54 7.03
N LEU A 192 4.09 6.79 6.76
CA LEU A 192 4.94 7.20 5.64
C LEU A 192 6.32 7.72 6.09
N SER A 193 6.69 7.56 7.36
CA SER A 193 7.80 8.27 7.99
C SER A 193 9.15 8.03 7.30
N ALA A 194 9.40 6.83 6.81
CA ALA A 194 10.68 6.46 6.21
C ALA A 194 10.95 7.10 4.83
N ASN A 195 9.97 7.81 4.23
CA ASN A 195 10.24 8.59 3.01
C ASN A 195 11.25 9.73 3.23
N ILE A 196 11.50 10.14 4.48
CA ILE A 196 12.56 11.10 4.80
C ILE A 196 13.96 10.57 4.44
N ILE A 197 14.13 9.26 4.29
CA ILE A 197 15.38 8.62 3.84
C ILE A 197 15.68 9.04 2.39
N ASP A 198 14.69 8.89 1.50
CA ASP A 198 14.85 9.20 0.08
C ASP A 198 14.88 10.72 -0.17
N LEU A 199 14.14 11.48 0.65
CA LEU A 199 14.13 12.94 0.59
C LEU A 199 15.44 13.58 1.04
N CYS A 200 16.22 12.89 1.90
CA CYS A 200 17.46 13.42 2.41
C CYS A 200 18.56 13.40 1.32
N PRO A 201 19.05 14.57 0.85
CA PRO A 201 20.02 14.61 -0.25
C PRO A 201 21.42 14.17 0.17
N VAL A 202 21.60 13.82 1.43
CA VAL A 202 22.88 13.40 2.04
C VAL A 202 22.65 12.25 3.02
N GLY A 203 23.69 11.58 3.45
CA GLY A 203 23.59 10.48 4.40
C GLY A 203 23.39 10.92 5.86
N ALA A 204 22.52 11.90 6.10
CA ALA A 204 22.16 12.34 7.46
C ALA A 204 20.98 11.55 8.03
N LEU A 205 20.04 11.12 7.18
CA LEU A 205 18.95 10.22 7.51
C LEU A 205 19.07 9.00 6.60
N ASN A 206 19.23 7.83 7.18
CA ASN A 206 19.50 6.59 6.44
C ASN A 206 18.55 5.47 6.89
N ASN A 207 18.35 4.48 6.04
CA ASN A 207 17.62 3.28 6.35
C ASN A 207 18.36 2.49 7.46
N LYS A 208 17.78 2.43 8.67
CA LYS A 208 18.44 1.84 9.84
C LYS A 208 18.69 0.32 9.68
N PRO A 209 17.72 -0.49 9.21
CA PRO A 209 17.95 -1.91 8.92
C PRO A 209 19.00 -2.20 7.83
N TYR A 210 19.09 -1.32 6.83
CA TYR A 210 20.04 -1.47 5.73
C TYR A 210 21.44 -1.01 6.07
N ARG A 211 21.63 -0.27 7.16
CA ARG A 211 22.89 0.42 7.51
C ARG A 211 24.10 -0.50 7.36
N TYR A 212 25.11 -0.05 6.61
CA TYR A 212 26.37 -0.73 6.29
C TYR A 212 26.26 -2.07 5.55
N SER A 213 25.09 -2.38 4.92
CA SER A 213 24.87 -3.68 4.28
C SER A 213 25.47 -3.81 2.89
N ALA A 214 25.42 -2.76 2.06
CA ALA A 214 25.90 -2.76 0.69
C ALA A 214 26.12 -1.35 0.16
N ARG A 215 26.76 -1.25 -1.01
CA ARG A 215 26.88 0.00 -1.77
C ARG A 215 25.87 0.03 -2.92
N ALA A 216 25.36 1.22 -3.26
CA ALA A 216 24.35 1.37 -4.32
C ALA A 216 24.79 0.75 -5.65
N TRP A 217 26.05 0.93 -6.04
CA TRP A 217 26.59 0.39 -7.30
C TRP A 217 26.83 -1.14 -7.31
N GLU A 218 26.75 -1.81 -6.16
CA GLU A 218 26.88 -3.27 -6.07
C GLU A 218 25.54 -3.98 -6.30
N MET A 219 24.45 -3.24 -6.24
CA MET A 219 23.10 -3.78 -6.26
C MET A 219 22.45 -3.64 -7.64
N VAL A 220 21.61 -4.59 -7.96
CA VAL A 220 20.72 -4.54 -9.12
C VAL A 220 19.33 -4.09 -8.67
N GLN A 221 18.74 -3.14 -9.39
CA GLN A 221 17.36 -2.71 -9.18
C GLN A 221 16.39 -3.62 -9.94
N ARG A 222 15.36 -4.09 -9.26
CA ARG A 222 14.27 -4.88 -9.85
C ARG A 222 12.93 -4.21 -9.55
N PRO A 223 12.13 -3.88 -10.57
CA PRO A 223 10.80 -3.33 -10.35
C PRO A 223 9.86 -4.39 -9.77
N THR A 224 9.00 -3.97 -8.85
CA THR A 224 7.96 -4.82 -8.26
C THR A 224 6.78 -3.97 -7.83
N VAL A 225 5.76 -4.62 -7.26
CA VAL A 225 4.52 -4.02 -6.75
C VAL A 225 4.36 -4.41 -5.29
N SER A 226 3.78 -3.55 -4.47
CA SER A 226 3.50 -3.81 -3.06
C SER A 226 2.55 -5.00 -2.90
N PRO A 227 2.86 -5.94 -1.98
CA PRO A 227 2.00 -7.08 -1.68
C PRO A 227 1.05 -6.84 -0.50
N HIS A 228 0.88 -5.60 0.00
CA HIS A 228 0.27 -5.35 1.30
C HIS A 228 -1.14 -4.78 1.26
N ASP A 229 -1.47 -3.98 0.26
CA ASP A 229 -2.77 -3.35 0.14
C ASP A 229 -3.24 -3.21 -1.32
N CYS A 230 -4.50 -2.84 -1.49
CA CYS A 230 -5.18 -2.77 -2.77
C CYS A 230 -4.70 -1.65 -3.72
N VAL A 231 -3.80 -0.79 -3.29
CA VAL A 231 -3.31 0.36 -4.07
C VAL A 231 -2.40 -0.07 -5.23
N GLY A 232 -1.54 -1.07 -4.99
CA GLY A 232 -0.54 -1.50 -5.95
C GLY A 232 0.63 -0.51 -6.06
N SER A 233 1.14 -0.03 -4.94
CA SER A 233 2.29 0.89 -4.89
C SER A 233 3.51 0.32 -5.63
N ASN A 234 4.15 1.16 -6.44
CA ASN A 234 5.27 0.77 -7.28
C ASN A 234 6.59 0.88 -6.54
N LEU A 235 7.39 -0.17 -6.58
CA LEU A 235 8.62 -0.36 -5.80
C LEU A 235 9.80 -0.74 -6.69
N TYR A 236 11.02 -0.46 -6.19
CA TYR A 236 12.24 -1.14 -6.61
C TYR A 236 12.82 -1.95 -5.45
N MET A 237 13.09 -3.22 -5.69
CA MET A 237 13.97 -4.01 -4.82
C MET A 237 15.42 -3.81 -5.25
N HIS A 238 16.28 -3.50 -4.28
CA HIS A 238 17.71 -3.45 -4.46
C HIS A 238 18.33 -4.78 -4.00
N VAL A 239 18.88 -5.52 -4.93
CA VAL A 239 19.33 -6.91 -4.74
C VAL A 239 20.84 -7.02 -4.91
N LEU A 240 21.50 -7.65 -3.93
CA LEU A 240 22.91 -8.02 -3.99
C LEU A 240 23.04 -9.54 -3.95
N ARG A 241 23.56 -10.15 -5.02
CA ARG A 241 23.80 -11.60 -5.12
C ARG A 241 22.57 -12.44 -4.76
N GLY A 242 21.41 -12.05 -5.26
CA GLY A 242 20.14 -12.76 -5.02
C GLY A 242 19.46 -12.45 -3.68
N THR A 243 20.06 -11.60 -2.84
CA THR A 243 19.48 -11.18 -1.55
C THR A 243 18.93 -9.76 -1.66
N VAL A 244 17.68 -9.54 -1.28
CA VAL A 244 17.09 -8.19 -1.16
C VAL A 244 17.76 -7.47 0.01
N LYS A 245 18.28 -6.29 -0.23
CA LYS A 245 18.96 -5.48 0.78
C LYS A 245 18.11 -4.32 1.27
N ARG A 246 17.31 -3.73 0.38
CA ARG A 246 16.34 -2.67 0.71
C ARG A 246 15.30 -2.54 -0.39
N VAL A 247 14.23 -1.85 -0.06
CA VAL A 247 13.18 -1.44 -0.99
C VAL A 247 13.13 0.09 -1.03
N VAL A 248 12.96 0.65 -2.24
CA VAL A 248 12.85 2.09 -2.47
C VAL A 248 11.66 2.39 -3.40
N PRO A 249 11.11 3.63 -3.40
CA PRO A 249 9.99 3.96 -4.27
C PRO A 249 10.37 3.92 -5.75
N ARG A 250 9.42 3.48 -6.55
CA ARG A 250 9.40 3.69 -8.00
C ARG A 250 8.32 4.71 -8.31
N VAL A 251 8.70 5.81 -8.93
CA VAL A 251 7.79 6.91 -9.25
C VAL A 251 6.65 6.44 -10.16
N ASN A 252 5.42 6.68 -9.71
CA ASN A 252 4.21 6.51 -10.50
C ASN A 252 3.17 7.55 -10.04
N GLU A 253 3.03 8.65 -10.79
CA GLU A 253 2.16 9.77 -10.44
C GLU A 253 0.68 9.37 -10.32
N ALA A 254 0.24 8.37 -11.09
CA ALA A 254 -1.13 7.90 -11.06
C ALA A 254 -1.48 7.11 -9.78
N ILE A 255 -0.50 6.44 -9.16
CA ILE A 255 -0.71 5.53 -8.02
C ILE A 255 -0.10 6.13 -6.76
N ASN A 256 1.19 5.88 -6.50
CA ASN A 256 1.88 6.23 -5.27
C ASN A 256 2.72 7.51 -5.35
N GLU A 257 2.66 8.28 -6.45
CA GLU A 257 3.55 9.41 -6.72
C GLU A 257 5.03 8.96 -6.56
N THR A 258 5.69 9.46 -5.51
CA THR A 258 7.06 9.08 -5.14
C THR A 258 7.14 8.53 -3.72
N TRP A 259 6.00 8.22 -3.10
CA TRP A 259 5.91 7.83 -1.70
C TRP A 259 5.73 6.32 -1.53
N LEU A 260 6.19 5.79 -0.40
CA LEU A 260 5.93 4.43 0.07
C LEU A 260 5.39 4.44 1.49
N ALA A 261 4.51 3.49 1.80
CA ALA A 261 4.24 3.15 3.19
C ALA A 261 5.48 2.48 3.83
N ASP A 262 5.64 2.66 5.13
CA ASP A 262 6.78 2.07 5.85
C ASP A 262 6.74 0.54 5.78
N ARG A 263 5.54 -0.07 5.77
CA ARG A 263 5.38 -1.51 5.57
C ARG A 263 5.90 -1.97 4.20
N ASP A 264 5.68 -1.22 3.13
CA ASP A 264 6.19 -1.52 1.79
C ASP A 264 7.73 -1.52 1.76
N ARG A 265 8.32 -0.59 2.53
CA ARG A 265 9.77 -0.39 2.57
C ARG A 265 10.50 -1.47 3.34
N PHE A 266 9.93 -2.00 4.43
CA PHE A 266 10.65 -2.83 5.40
C PHE A 266 10.18 -4.29 5.45
N SER A 267 9.04 -4.65 4.86
CA SER A 267 8.53 -6.02 4.85
C SER A 267 9.46 -7.05 4.21
N TYR A 268 10.42 -6.61 3.38
CA TYR A 268 11.43 -7.49 2.80
C TYR A 268 12.26 -8.26 3.85
N GLN A 269 12.32 -7.77 5.10
CA GLN A 269 13.03 -8.48 6.18
C GLN A 269 12.43 -9.85 6.46
N ALA A 270 11.12 -10.01 6.27
CA ALA A 270 10.41 -11.27 6.42
C ALA A 270 10.90 -12.38 5.48
N ILE A 271 11.44 -12.03 4.31
CA ILE A 271 11.98 -13.01 3.35
C ILE A 271 13.03 -13.91 4.02
N TYR A 272 13.75 -13.37 5.00
CA TYR A 272 14.86 -14.02 5.70
C TYR A 272 14.55 -14.28 7.18
N SER A 273 13.28 -14.36 7.54
CA SER A 273 12.83 -14.69 8.90
C SER A 273 13.25 -16.12 9.30
N ASP A 274 13.48 -16.35 10.59
CA ASP A 274 13.93 -17.64 11.12
C ASP A 274 12.88 -18.74 10.99
N ASP A 275 11.60 -18.39 10.88
CA ASP A 275 10.47 -19.29 10.70
C ASP A 275 10.12 -19.58 9.23
N ARG A 276 11.02 -19.27 8.27
CA ARG A 276 10.86 -19.67 6.88
C ARG A 276 10.77 -21.19 6.76
N LEU A 277 9.75 -21.65 6.02
CA LEU A 277 9.64 -23.06 5.67
C LEU A 277 10.71 -23.42 4.62
N MET A 278 11.73 -24.16 5.04
CA MET A 278 12.90 -24.44 4.22
C MET A 278 12.72 -25.64 3.29
N ARG A 279 11.85 -26.58 3.66
CA ARG A 279 11.59 -27.85 2.95
C ARG A 279 10.16 -28.29 3.16
N PRO A 280 9.61 -29.16 2.27
CA PRO A 280 8.33 -29.79 2.56
C PRO A 280 8.38 -30.59 3.86
N ARG A 281 7.30 -30.55 4.63
CA ARG A 281 7.15 -31.24 5.91
C ARG A 281 5.80 -31.95 5.99
N ILE A 282 5.78 -33.15 6.54
CA ILE A 282 4.57 -33.91 6.79
C ILE A 282 4.45 -34.24 8.28
N LYS A 283 3.23 -34.25 8.79
CA LYS A 283 2.90 -34.61 10.16
C LYS A 283 2.50 -36.11 10.22
N GLU A 284 3.32 -36.94 10.82
CA GLU A 284 3.05 -38.36 11.00
C GLU A 284 3.06 -38.72 12.50
N HIS A 285 1.99 -39.34 12.98
CA HIS A 285 1.84 -39.69 14.40
C HIS A 285 2.01 -38.48 15.37
N GLY A 286 1.68 -37.27 14.91
CA GLY A 286 1.80 -36.06 15.70
C GLY A 286 3.19 -35.39 15.66
N GLU A 287 4.16 -35.96 14.94
CA GLU A 287 5.51 -35.41 14.78
C GLU A 287 5.75 -34.93 13.36
N TRP A 288 6.39 -33.76 13.23
CA TRP A 288 6.77 -33.20 11.95
C TRP A 288 8.10 -33.74 11.45
N ARG A 289 8.15 -34.20 10.17
CA ARG A 289 9.38 -34.60 9.51
C ARG A 289 9.52 -33.97 8.14
N ASP A 290 10.75 -33.69 7.74
CA ASP A 290 11.07 -33.22 6.39
C ASP A 290 10.92 -34.38 5.39
N LEU A 291 10.49 -34.06 4.14
CA LEU A 291 10.42 -35.01 3.06
C LEU A 291 10.82 -34.35 1.72
N PRO A 292 11.27 -35.17 0.73
CA PRO A 292 11.56 -34.67 -0.61
C PRO A 292 10.29 -34.13 -1.28
N TRP A 293 10.46 -33.16 -2.18
CA TRP A 293 9.36 -32.57 -2.96
C TRP A 293 8.54 -33.61 -3.74
N GLU A 294 9.19 -34.65 -4.28
CA GLU A 294 8.51 -35.72 -5.02
C GLU A 294 7.48 -36.44 -4.15
N ASP A 295 7.87 -36.83 -2.93
CA ASP A 295 7.00 -37.49 -1.98
C ASP A 295 5.91 -36.55 -1.46
N ALA A 296 6.23 -35.26 -1.25
CA ALA A 296 5.28 -34.25 -0.81
C ALA A 296 4.19 -34.00 -1.86
N PHE A 297 4.56 -33.90 -3.13
CA PHE A 297 3.62 -33.77 -4.22
C PHE A 297 2.75 -35.02 -4.39
N ALA A 298 3.34 -36.23 -4.25
CA ALA A 298 2.58 -37.47 -4.32
C ALA A 298 1.54 -37.54 -3.21
N ALA A 299 1.90 -37.13 -1.97
CA ALA A 299 0.97 -37.11 -0.84
C ALA A 299 -0.18 -36.10 -1.08
N ALA A 300 0.13 -34.91 -1.55
CA ALA A 300 -0.89 -33.87 -1.86
C ALA A 300 -1.84 -34.34 -2.98
N ALA A 301 -1.30 -34.91 -4.06
CA ALA A 301 -2.10 -35.40 -5.18
C ALA A 301 -3.00 -36.58 -4.79
N ASP A 302 -2.48 -37.51 -4.00
CA ASP A 302 -3.24 -38.69 -3.51
C ASP A 302 -4.45 -38.23 -2.68
N VAL A 303 -4.25 -37.28 -1.78
CA VAL A 303 -5.33 -36.72 -0.95
C VAL A 303 -6.41 -36.08 -1.82
N LEU A 304 -6.05 -35.26 -2.78
CA LEU A 304 -7.00 -34.55 -3.65
C LEU A 304 -7.75 -35.48 -4.61
N GLN A 305 -7.08 -36.49 -5.15
CA GLN A 305 -7.70 -37.48 -6.05
C GLN A 305 -8.67 -38.46 -5.34
N ASN A 306 -8.44 -38.72 -4.06
CA ASN A 306 -9.27 -39.67 -3.29
C ASN A 306 -10.37 -38.98 -2.45
N ALA A 307 -10.35 -37.64 -2.36
CA ALA A 307 -11.38 -36.89 -1.65
C ALA A 307 -12.70 -36.84 -2.43
N ASP A 308 -13.81 -36.73 -1.71
CA ASP A 308 -15.10 -36.42 -2.30
C ASP A 308 -15.08 -34.95 -2.83
N ALA A 309 -15.45 -34.73 -4.08
CA ALA A 309 -15.43 -33.41 -4.71
C ALA A 309 -16.17 -32.34 -3.88
N GLU A 310 -17.34 -32.67 -3.32
CA GLU A 310 -18.12 -31.76 -2.48
C GLU A 310 -17.45 -31.46 -1.13
N LYS A 311 -16.39 -32.19 -0.78
CA LYS A 311 -15.64 -32.08 0.48
C LYS A 311 -14.18 -31.68 0.28
N VAL A 312 -13.85 -31.11 -0.85
CA VAL A 312 -12.56 -30.44 -1.07
C VAL A 312 -12.77 -28.94 -0.95
N GLY A 313 -12.01 -28.29 -0.06
CA GLY A 313 -12.01 -26.83 0.12
C GLY A 313 -10.67 -26.22 -0.29
N LEU A 314 -10.71 -25.11 -1.01
CA LEU A 314 -9.54 -24.36 -1.46
C LEU A 314 -9.63 -22.93 -0.91
N ILE A 315 -8.76 -22.58 0.04
CA ILE A 315 -8.76 -21.27 0.70
C ILE A 315 -7.46 -20.56 0.36
N ALA A 316 -7.56 -19.36 -0.22
CA ALA A 316 -6.41 -18.57 -0.61
C ALA A 316 -6.38 -17.20 0.08
N THR A 317 -5.19 -16.62 0.22
CA THR A 317 -5.06 -15.22 0.64
C THR A 317 -5.47 -14.27 -0.50
N PRO A 318 -5.99 -13.06 -0.22
CA PRO A 318 -6.19 -12.03 -1.25
C PRO A 318 -4.89 -11.47 -1.85
N ALA A 319 -3.72 -11.97 -1.43
CA ALA A 319 -2.41 -11.64 -1.97
C ALA A 319 -1.90 -12.64 -3.04
N ILE A 320 -2.69 -13.66 -3.41
CA ILE A 320 -2.33 -14.53 -4.54
C ILE A 320 -2.27 -13.72 -5.84
N THR A 321 -1.39 -14.13 -6.77
CA THR A 321 -1.34 -13.50 -8.10
C THR A 321 -2.51 -13.96 -8.96
N VAL A 322 -2.78 -13.22 -10.04
CA VAL A 322 -3.80 -13.62 -11.04
C VAL A 322 -3.52 -15.02 -11.57
N GLU A 323 -2.25 -15.31 -11.84
CA GLU A 323 -1.78 -16.61 -12.34
C GLU A 323 -2.04 -17.74 -11.34
N GLU A 324 -1.78 -17.50 -10.07
CA GLU A 324 -2.06 -18.46 -8.99
C GLU A 324 -3.56 -18.70 -8.81
N GLY A 325 -4.35 -17.62 -8.85
CA GLY A 325 -5.81 -17.68 -8.78
C GLY A 325 -6.40 -18.47 -9.95
N HIS A 326 -5.93 -18.22 -11.19
CA HIS A 326 -6.35 -18.95 -12.38
C HIS A 326 -6.05 -20.45 -12.27
N LEU A 327 -4.80 -20.80 -11.88
CA LEU A 327 -4.44 -22.23 -11.69
C LEU A 327 -5.25 -22.89 -10.60
N LEU A 328 -5.54 -22.19 -9.50
CA LEU A 328 -6.34 -22.71 -8.40
C LEU A 328 -7.79 -22.97 -8.83
N SER A 329 -8.39 -22.05 -9.60
CA SER A 329 -9.72 -22.23 -10.18
C SER A 329 -9.78 -23.41 -11.16
N LYS A 330 -8.76 -23.58 -12.01
CA LYS A 330 -8.66 -24.75 -12.91
C LYS A 330 -8.54 -26.08 -12.12
N ILE A 331 -7.84 -26.08 -10.99
CA ILE A 331 -7.78 -27.26 -10.11
C ILE A 331 -9.16 -27.53 -9.50
N ALA A 332 -9.86 -26.50 -9.01
CA ALA A 332 -11.22 -26.63 -8.47
C ALA A 332 -12.18 -27.23 -9.51
N ASP A 333 -12.19 -26.70 -10.71
CA ASP A 333 -13.05 -27.14 -11.81
C ASP A 333 -12.74 -28.60 -12.22
N HIS A 334 -11.45 -29.00 -12.25
CA HIS A 334 -11.05 -30.38 -12.53
C HIS A 334 -11.49 -31.37 -11.45
N LEU A 335 -11.35 -30.98 -10.19
CA LEU A 335 -11.81 -31.79 -9.04
C LEU A 335 -13.34 -31.83 -8.93
N GLY A 336 -14.04 -30.92 -9.60
CA GLY A 336 -15.50 -30.80 -9.56
C GLY A 336 -15.99 -30.13 -8.27
N THR A 337 -15.17 -29.34 -7.59
CA THR A 337 -15.56 -28.59 -6.39
C THR A 337 -15.82 -27.11 -6.71
N ALA A 338 -16.83 -26.53 -6.05
CA ALA A 338 -17.09 -25.09 -6.04
C ALA A 338 -16.64 -24.44 -4.73
N ASN A 339 -16.08 -25.22 -3.78
CA ASN A 339 -15.64 -24.73 -2.47
C ASN A 339 -14.27 -24.07 -2.58
N ILE A 340 -14.25 -22.87 -3.13
CA ILE A 340 -13.04 -22.08 -3.34
C ILE A 340 -13.32 -20.63 -2.95
N ASP A 341 -12.51 -20.03 -2.06
CA ASP A 341 -12.70 -18.65 -1.64
C ASP A 341 -11.37 -18.00 -1.21
N HIS A 342 -11.24 -16.69 -1.43
CA HIS A 342 -10.11 -15.87 -0.98
C HIS A 342 -10.50 -14.81 0.05
N ARG A 343 -11.80 -14.68 0.37
CA ARG A 343 -12.35 -13.67 1.29
C ARG A 343 -12.24 -14.15 2.74
N VAL A 344 -11.01 -14.36 3.19
CA VAL A 344 -10.69 -14.98 4.51
C VAL A 344 -11.19 -14.19 5.72
N SER A 345 -11.46 -12.89 5.55
CA SER A 345 -11.95 -12.03 6.64
C SER A 345 -13.44 -11.69 6.53
N ARG A 346 -14.14 -12.10 5.48
CA ARG A 346 -15.54 -11.74 5.28
C ARG A 346 -16.45 -12.64 6.11
N ARG A 347 -17.29 -12.01 6.96
CA ARG A 347 -18.21 -12.71 7.87
C ARG A 347 -19.62 -12.85 7.31
N ASP A 348 -20.07 -11.91 6.50
CA ASP A 348 -21.41 -11.88 5.91
C ASP A 348 -21.32 -12.01 4.38
N VAL A 349 -21.79 -13.13 3.88
CA VAL A 349 -21.85 -13.47 2.45
C VAL A 349 -23.28 -13.69 1.97
N SER A 350 -24.28 -13.26 2.76
CA SER A 350 -25.69 -13.53 2.49
C SER A 350 -26.20 -12.93 1.16
N ASP A 351 -25.54 -11.88 0.66
CA ASP A 351 -25.84 -11.22 -0.62
C ASP A 351 -24.72 -11.36 -1.66
N GLN A 352 -23.87 -12.37 -1.55
CA GLN A 352 -22.70 -12.49 -2.41
C GLN A 352 -23.01 -12.60 -3.91
N ASP A 353 -24.23 -12.98 -4.27
CA ASP A 353 -24.67 -13.04 -5.67
C ASP A 353 -24.85 -11.65 -6.28
N ASP A 354 -25.12 -10.65 -5.43
CA ASP A 354 -25.23 -9.24 -5.79
C ASP A 354 -23.88 -8.48 -5.63
N ASP A 355 -22.76 -9.18 -5.30
CA ASP A 355 -21.44 -8.59 -5.27
C ASP A 355 -21.04 -8.03 -6.65
N PRO A 356 -20.25 -6.95 -6.72
CA PRO A 356 -19.61 -6.54 -7.97
C PRO A 356 -18.72 -7.65 -8.52
N ILE A 357 -18.44 -7.64 -9.82
CA ILE A 357 -17.52 -8.62 -10.44
C ILE A 357 -16.18 -8.62 -9.70
N TYR A 358 -15.71 -7.45 -9.33
CA TYR A 358 -14.65 -7.23 -8.34
C TYR A 358 -14.86 -5.88 -7.65
N PRO A 359 -14.46 -5.74 -6.38
CA PRO A 359 -14.56 -4.48 -5.66
C PRO A 359 -13.63 -3.45 -6.31
N SER A 360 -14.09 -2.21 -6.50
CA SER A 360 -13.32 -1.15 -7.13
C SER A 360 -13.40 0.16 -6.36
N LEU A 361 -12.42 1.04 -6.58
CA LEU A 361 -12.41 2.38 -6.02
C LEU A 361 -13.52 3.29 -6.59
N GLY A 362 -14.10 2.92 -7.73
CA GLY A 362 -15.09 3.71 -8.45
C GLY A 362 -14.50 4.88 -9.26
N CYS A 363 -13.25 5.23 -9.01
CA CYS A 363 -12.49 6.26 -9.74
C CYS A 363 -11.01 5.86 -9.80
N ARG A 364 -10.18 6.64 -10.51
CA ARG A 364 -8.73 6.45 -10.44
C ARG A 364 -8.19 6.96 -9.10
N ILE A 365 -7.11 6.37 -8.62
CA ILE A 365 -6.46 6.76 -7.35
C ILE A 365 -6.08 8.24 -7.36
N ALA A 366 -5.54 8.74 -8.48
CA ALA A 366 -5.19 10.15 -8.63
C ALA A 366 -6.41 11.09 -8.60
N ASP A 367 -7.59 10.61 -9.03
CA ASP A 367 -8.80 11.43 -9.09
C ASP A 367 -9.45 11.68 -7.71
N ILE A 368 -9.01 10.99 -6.66
CA ILE A 368 -9.40 11.27 -5.26
C ILE A 368 -9.07 12.74 -4.91
N GLU A 369 -7.92 13.25 -5.36
CA GLU A 369 -7.50 14.62 -5.08
C GLU A 369 -8.40 15.69 -5.71
N ALA A 370 -9.16 15.31 -6.72
CA ALA A 370 -10.04 16.19 -7.45
C ALA A 370 -11.49 16.19 -6.95
N GLN A 371 -11.83 15.38 -5.95
CA GLN A 371 -13.17 15.35 -5.36
C GLN A 371 -13.44 16.61 -4.53
N ASP A 372 -14.71 17.02 -4.47
CA ASP A 372 -15.16 18.17 -3.68
C ASP A 372 -15.71 17.72 -2.32
N ALA A 373 -16.30 16.52 -2.25
CA ALA A 373 -16.73 15.87 -1.01
C ALA A 373 -16.38 14.39 -1.00
N ILE A 374 -15.86 13.89 0.13
CA ILE A 374 -15.51 12.48 0.30
C ILE A 374 -16.08 11.98 1.63
N PHE A 375 -16.80 10.87 1.57
CA PHE A 375 -17.29 10.19 2.76
C PHE A 375 -16.72 8.78 2.86
N VAL A 376 -15.94 8.52 3.90
CA VAL A 376 -15.29 7.23 4.17
C VAL A 376 -16.02 6.56 5.34
N ALA A 377 -16.48 5.35 5.15
CA ALA A 377 -17.25 4.60 6.15
C ALA A 377 -16.64 3.22 6.41
N GLY A 378 -16.53 2.85 7.69
CA GLY A 378 -15.97 1.58 8.11
C GLY A 378 -14.52 1.38 7.67
N SER A 379 -13.66 2.37 7.96
CA SER A 379 -12.26 2.34 7.56
C SER A 379 -11.36 3.10 8.53
N ASN A 380 -10.25 2.48 8.92
CA ASN A 380 -9.05 3.19 9.35
C ASN A 380 -8.09 3.30 8.17
N VAL A 381 -8.39 4.21 7.24
CA VAL A 381 -7.69 4.30 5.95
C VAL A 381 -6.18 4.49 6.08
N ARG A 382 -5.68 5.06 7.17
CA ARG A 382 -4.24 5.20 7.44
C ARG A 382 -3.56 3.85 7.64
N SER A 383 -4.24 2.91 8.30
CA SER A 383 -3.73 1.55 8.50
C SER A 383 -4.01 0.66 7.28
N GLU A 384 -5.19 0.79 6.66
CA GLU A 384 -5.61 -0.04 5.53
C GLU A 384 -4.84 0.27 4.25
N ALA A 385 -4.81 1.55 3.85
CA ALA A 385 -4.26 2.01 2.58
C ALA A 385 -3.57 3.38 2.73
N PRO A 386 -2.34 3.44 3.27
CA PRO A 386 -1.63 4.69 3.58
C PRO A 386 -1.53 5.68 2.42
N ILE A 387 -1.41 5.19 1.19
CA ILE A 387 -1.35 6.05 -0.01
C ILE A 387 -2.73 6.65 -0.32
N ILE A 388 -3.81 5.91 -0.11
CA ILE A 388 -5.17 6.49 -0.21
C ILE A 388 -5.37 7.56 0.87
N ALA A 389 -4.93 7.31 2.12
CA ALA A 389 -4.98 8.30 3.19
C ALA A 389 -4.20 9.58 2.82
N HIS A 390 -3.05 9.45 2.17
CA HIS A 390 -2.29 10.58 1.64
C HIS A 390 -3.08 11.35 0.57
N ARG A 391 -3.75 10.67 -0.37
CA ARG A 391 -4.60 11.31 -1.40
C ARG A 391 -5.80 12.03 -0.79
N LEU A 392 -6.45 11.44 0.23
CA LEU A 392 -7.54 12.08 1.00
C LEU A 392 -7.05 13.36 1.70
N ARG A 393 -5.87 13.31 2.32
CA ARG A 393 -5.26 14.49 2.93
C ARG A 393 -5.02 15.59 1.89
N LYS A 394 -4.51 15.27 0.70
CA LYS A 394 -4.31 16.24 -0.38
C LYS A 394 -5.65 16.87 -0.82
N ALA A 395 -6.70 16.07 -0.97
CA ALA A 395 -8.04 16.57 -1.28
C ALA A 395 -8.54 17.55 -0.18
N ALA A 396 -8.42 17.18 1.10
CA ALA A 396 -8.81 18.05 2.22
C ALA A 396 -8.02 19.37 2.24
N LEU A 397 -6.71 19.32 2.01
CA LEU A 397 -5.87 20.53 1.91
C LEU A 397 -6.20 21.39 0.69
N ALA A 398 -6.76 20.80 -0.37
CA ALA A 398 -7.26 21.52 -1.55
C ALA A 398 -8.67 22.10 -1.33
N GLY A 399 -9.32 21.79 -0.21
CA GLY A 399 -10.63 22.33 0.19
C GLY A 399 -11.80 21.35 0.09
N ALA A 400 -11.55 20.07 -0.20
CA ALA A 400 -12.58 19.05 -0.18
C ALA A 400 -13.10 18.80 1.24
N GLU A 401 -14.40 18.57 1.38
CA GLU A 401 -15.03 18.15 2.65
C GLU A 401 -14.87 16.64 2.85
N VAL A 402 -13.85 16.23 3.62
CA VAL A 402 -13.62 14.81 3.94
C VAL A 402 -14.29 14.47 5.27
N SER A 403 -15.19 13.50 5.23
CA SER A 403 -16.01 13.06 6.35
C SER A 403 -15.84 11.56 6.61
N PHE A 404 -16.02 11.13 7.88
CA PHE A 404 -15.88 9.74 8.28
C PHE A 404 -17.08 9.23 9.07
N ALA A 405 -17.33 7.91 8.99
CA ALA A 405 -18.22 7.17 9.88
C ALA A 405 -17.57 5.86 10.32
N ASN A 406 -17.27 5.74 11.62
CA ASN A 406 -16.70 4.53 12.22
C ASN A 406 -17.27 4.35 13.64
N SER A 407 -17.30 3.11 14.13
CA SER A 407 -17.70 2.83 15.52
C SER A 407 -16.73 3.46 16.52
N ALA A 408 -15.41 3.42 16.21
CA ALA A 408 -14.34 4.07 16.94
C ALA A 408 -13.86 5.34 16.22
N GLU A 409 -13.21 6.24 16.95
CA GLU A 409 -12.58 7.44 16.37
C GLU A 409 -11.11 7.18 16.09
N TYR A 410 -10.69 7.46 14.85
CA TYR A 410 -9.30 7.39 14.41
C TYR A 410 -8.73 8.80 14.22
N GLU A 411 -7.43 8.96 14.46
CA GLU A 411 -6.74 10.23 14.31
C GLU A 411 -6.33 10.46 12.85
N TYR A 412 -6.71 11.60 12.29
CA TYR A 412 -6.28 12.07 10.96
C TYR A 412 -5.52 13.39 11.10
N PHE A 413 -4.44 13.57 10.34
CA PHE A 413 -3.59 14.76 10.43
C PHE A 413 -4.00 15.85 9.41
N PHE A 414 -5.31 16.04 9.26
CA PHE A 414 -5.95 17.11 8.49
C PHE A 414 -7.32 17.43 9.11
N ASP A 415 -7.88 18.56 8.72
CA ASP A 415 -9.19 18.98 9.21
C ASP A 415 -10.28 18.07 8.63
N VAL A 416 -10.89 17.24 9.49
CA VAL A 416 -12.02 16.39 9.15
C VAL A 416 -13.29 17.22 9.19
N ALA A 417 -14.03 17.27 8.07
CA ALA A 417 -15.24 18.08 7.97
C ALA A 417 -16.36 17.61 8.91
N ASN A 418 -16.59 16.28 8.94
CA ASN A 418 -17.57 15.66 9.83
C ASN A 418 -17.06 14.27 10.26
N TYR A 419 -17.31 13.90 11.52
CA TYR A 419 -17.03 12.57 12.04
C TYR A 419 -18.26 12.01 12.75
N ALA A 420 -18.82 10.93 12.22
CA ALA A 420 -19.93 10.21 12.85
C ALA A 420 -19.36 8.98 13.60
N SER A 421 -19.52 8.93 14.92
CA SER A 421 -19.03 7.86 15.80
C SER A 421 -19.99 7.57 16.95
N GLY A 422 -19.65 6.60 17.79
CA GLY A 422 -20.38 6.29 19.02
C GLY A 422 -21.65 5.46 18.83
N ALA A 423 -21.82 4.85 17.65
CA ALA A 423 -22.86 3.88 17.34
C ALA A 423 -22.31 2.82 16.37
N GLY A 424 -23.02 1.73 16.18
CA GLY A 424 -22.66 0.72 15.18
C GLY A 424 -22.70 1.28 13.75
N LEU A 425 -21.85 0.73 12.87
CA LEU A 425 -21.69 1.23 11.50
C LEU A 425 -23.02 1.25 10.72
N VAL A 426 -23.86 0.23 10.88
CA VAL A 426 -25.19 0.16 10.25
C VAL A 426 -26.09 1.33 10.69
N GLU A 427 -26.11 1.66 11.99
CA GLU A 427 -26.89 2.77 12.52
C GLU A 427 -26.36 4.13 12.04
N LEU A 428 -25.04 4.27 11.97
CA LEU A 428 -24.40 5.48 11.45
C LEU A 428 -24.79 5.72 10.00
N LEU A 429 -24.70 4.70 9.15
CA LEU A 429 -25.06 4.79 7.73
C LEU A 429 -26.56 4.95 7.52
N ALA A 430 -27.42 4.27 8.29
CA ALA A 430 -28.87 4.45 8.22
C ALA A 430 -29.27 5.90 8.51
N GLY A 431 -28.61 6.55 9.48
CA GLY A 431 -28.83 7.98 9.76
C GLY A 431 -28.44 8.89 8.59
N VAL A 432 -27.32 8.59 7.89
CA VAL A 432 -26.91 9.34 6.69
C VAL A 432 -27.91 9.09 5.54
N ALA A 433 -28.36 7.83 5.33
CA ALA A 433 -29.34 7.48 4.31
C ALA A 433 -30.68 8.22 4.52
N VAL A 434 -31.19 8.24 5.77
CA VAL A 434 -32.40 9.01 6.14
C VAL A 434 -32.22 10.50 5.87
N ALA A 435 -31.06 11.07 6.20
CA ALA A 435 -30.74 12.46 5.93
C ALA A 435 -30.64 12.73 4.40
N ALA A 436 -30.05 11.82 3.67
CA ALA A 436 -29.92 11.90 2.23
C ALA A 436 -31.28 11.77 1.53
N ALA A 437 -32.17 10.92 1.97
CA ALA A 437 -33.53 10.81 1.43
C ALA A 437 -34.35 12.09 1.66
N GLY A 438 -34.26 12.70 2.85
CA GLY A 438 -35.01 13.90 3.19
C GLY A 438 -36.52 13.67 3.16
N ARG A 439 -37.19 14.09 2.05
CA ARG A 439 -38.63 13.86 1.83
C ARG A 439 -38.91 12.80 0.75
N LYS A 440 -37.90 12.31 0.09
CA LYS A 440 -38.06 11.22 -0.89
C LYS A 440 -38.26 9.89 -0.14
N PRO A 441 -39.02 8.95 -0.70
CA PRO A 441 -39.06 7.61 -0.12
C PRO A 441 -37.69 6.95 -0.18
N LEU A 442 -37.36 6.18 0.85
CA LEU A 442 -36.21 5.28 0.80
C LEU A 442 -36.52 4.08 -0.12
N PRO A 443 -35.52 3.48 -0.76
CA PRO A 443 -35.67 2.20 -1.47
C PRO A 443 -36.20 1.12 -0.51
N ASP A 444 -37.09 0.24 -1.00
CA ASP A 444 -37.73 -0.84 -0.21
C ASP A 444 -36.71 -1.70 0.52
N LEU A 445 -35.59 -1.96 -0.10
CA LEU A 445 -34.46 -2.75 0.39
C LEU A 445 -33.89 -2.26 1.74
N VAL A 446 -33.89 -0.95 2.03
CA VAL A 446 -33.31 -0.37 3.28
C VAL A 446 -34.38 0.18 4.23
N ILE A 447 -35.68 0.08 3.91
CA ILE A 447 -36.78 0.63 4.71
C ILE A 447 -36.74 0.06 6.13
N ALA A 448 -36.61 -1.27 6.28
CA ALA A 448 -36.63 -1.92 7.60
C ALA A 448 -35.42 -1.50 8.45
N ILE A 449 -34.25 -1.30 7.84
CA ILE A 449 -33.04 -0.85 8.55
C ILE A 449 -33.20 0.60 9.04
N CYS A 450 -33.82 1.45 8.21
CA CYS A 450 -34.01 2.88 8.47
C CYS A 450 -35.23 3.22 9.33
N ASP A 451 -36.13 2.25 9.60
CA ASP A 451 -37.36 2.52 10.36
C ASP A 451 -37.07 3.04 11.77
N GLY A 452 -37.69 4.15 12.11
CA GLY A 452 -37.48 4.82 13.40
C GLY A 452 -36.16 5.54 13.59
N VAL A 453 -35.22 5.47 12.63
CA VAL A 453 -33.92 6.14 12.71
C VAL A 453 -34.09 7.65 12.56
N LYS A 454 -33.41 8.41 13.43
CA LYS A 454 -33.39 9.89 13.40
C LYS A 454 -31.98 10.38 13.13
N ALA A 455 -31.79 10.98 11.97
CA ALA A 455 -30.49 11.53 11.59
C ALA A 455 -30.02 12.62 12.57
N SER A 456 -28.81 12.49 13.06
CA SER A 456 -28.09 13.49 13.86
C SER A 456 -27.71 14.73 13.03
N ALA A 457 -27.20 15.77 13.67
CA ALA A 457 -26.70 16.96 12.98
C ALA A 457 -25.50 16.62 12.07
N VAL A 458 -24.59 15.77 12.55
CA VAL A 458 -23.41 15.31 11.82
C VAL A 458 -23.79 14.52 10.56
N GLN A 459 -24.71 13.55 10.70
CA GLN A 459 -25.19 12.76 9.57
C GLN A 459 -25.91 13.60 8.51
N LYS A 460 -26.65 14.64 8.93
CA LYS A 460 -27.26 15.62 8.01
C LYS A 460 -26.21 16.45 7.28
N SER A 461 -25.12 16.84 7.97
CA SER A 461 -24.02 17.58 7.36
C SER A 461 -23.29 16.73 6.32
N ILE A 462 -23.00 15.44 6.62
CA ILE A 462 -22.42 14.50 5.67
C ILE A 462 -23.30 14.36 4.41
N ALA A 463 -24.59 14.13 4.59
CA ALA A 463 -25.53 13.98 3.48
C ALA A 463 -25.64 15.25 2.63
N ALA A 464 -25.57 16.44 3.25
CA ALA A 464 -25.59 17.73 2.55
C ALA A 464 -24.32 17.94 1.75
N SER A 465 -23.14 17.70 2.34
CA SER A 465 -21.84 17.79 1.70
C SER A 465 -21.78 16.95 0.40
N LEU A 466 -22.21 15.68 0.47
CA LEU A 466 -22.25 14.81 -0.70
C LEU A 466 -23.20 15.30 -1.79
N LYS A 467 -24.35 15.91 -1.42
CA LYS A 467 -25.35 16.39 -2.38
C LYS A 467 -24.97 17.69 -3.07
N ASP A 468 -24.28 18.56 -2.33
CA ASP A 468 -23.94 19.90 -2.79
C ASP A 468 -22.64 19.91 -3.61
N ALA A 469 -21.88 18.83 -3.58
CA ALA A 469 -20.64 18.67 -4.32
C ALA A 469 -20.91 18.34 -5.80
N ASP A 470 -20.09 18.93 -6.68
CA ASP A 470 -20.08 18.56 -8.11
C ASP A 470 -19.46 17.17 -8.32
N ARG A 471 -18.47 16.82 -7.50
CA ARG A 471 -17.79 15.52 -7.51
C ARG A 471 -17.74 14.99 -6.09
N ALA A 472 -18.53 13.97 -5.83
CA ALA A 472 -18.60 13.31 -4.55
C ALA A 472 -18.18 11.84 -4.63
N LEU A 473 -17.47 11.37 -3.59
CA LEU A 473 -17.01 10.00 -3.47
C LEU A 473 -17.44 9.43 -2.12
N LEU A 474 -18.05 8.24 -2.13
CA LEU A 474 -18.31 7.44 -0.94
C LEU A 474 -17.43 6.20 -0.99
N LEU A 475 -16.63 5.95 0.05
CA LEU A 475 -15.74 4.79 0.17
C LEU A 475 -16.14 3.92 1.36
N LEU A 476 -16.31 2.62 1.12
CA LEU A 476 -16.31 1.60 2.18
C LEU A 476 -14.88 1.07 2.38
N GLY A 477 -14.46 0.92 3.63
CA GLY A 477 -13.17 0.33 3.97
C GLY A 477 -13.25 -1.14 4.38
N ASN A 478 -12.10 -1.69 4.78
CA ASN A 478 -11.99 -3.09 5.17
C ASN A 478 -12.67 -3.40 6.53
N ILE A 479 -12.81 -2.42 7.42
CA ILE A 479 -13.63 -2.57 8.64
C ILE A 479 -15.08 -2.86 8.25
N ALA A 480 -15.61 -2.12 7.24
CA ALA A 480 -16.93 -2.40 6.69
C ALA A 480 -17.00 -3.79 6.05
N GLY A 481 -15.97 -4.20 5.29
CA GLY A 481 -15.89 -5.51 4.63
C GLY A 481 -15.90 -6.70 5.60
N ARG A 482 -15.34 -6.51 6.82
CA ARG A 482 -15.31 -7.51 7.90
C ARG A 482 -16.53 -7.50 8.81
N HIS A 483 -17.46 -6.54 8.59
CA HIS A 483 -18.64 -6.38 9.47
C HIS A 483 -19.59 -7.57 9.34
N ALA A 484 -20.12 -8.06 10.49
CA ALA A 484 -21.05 -9.18 10.54
C ALA A 484 -22.41 -8.94 9.82
N SER A 485 -22.70 -7.69 9.49
CA SER A 485 -23.87 -7.27 8.69
C SER A 485 -23.42 -6.49 7.46
N TYR A 486 -22.43 -6.99 6.74
CA TYR A 486 -21.85 -6.30 5.56
C TYR A 486 -22.90 -6.03 4.48
N THR A 487 -23.83 -6.95 4.26
CA THR A 487 -24.97 -6.79 3.35
C THR A 487 -25.74 -5.49 3.63
N ALA A 488 -26.08 -5.23 4.90
CA ALA A 488 -26.78 -4.02 5.30
C ALA A 488 -25.89 -2.76 5.11
N VAL A 489 -24.62 -2.85 5.47
CA VAL A 489 -23.64 -1.76 5.29
C VAL A 489 -23.51 -1.37 3.82
N ARG A 490 -23.34 -2.36 2.93
CA ARG A 490 -23.19 -2.15 1.49
C ARG A 490 -24.45 -1.58 0.85
N ALA A 491 -25.62 -2.12 1.20
CA ALA A 491 -26.91 -1.64 0.71
C ALA A 491 -27.19 -0.18 1.11
N LEU A 492 -26.89 0.18 2.38
CA LEU A 492 -27.00 1.55 2.84
C LEU A 492 -26.03 2.50 2.13
N ALA A 493 -24.79 2.07 1.92
CA ALA A 493 -23.78 2.86 1.20
C ALA A 493 -24.19 3.10 -0.26
N SER A 494 -24.66 2.07 -0.97
CA SER A 494 -25.21 2.21 -2.32
C SER A 494 -26.43 3.15 -2.35
N CYS A 495 -27.35 2.99 -1.43
CA CYS A 495 -28.50 3.88 -1.27
C CYS A 495 -28.09 5.35 -1.04
N ILE A 496 -27.09 5.61 -0.20
CA ILE A 496 -26.57 6.96 0.04
C ILE A 496 -25.95 7.51 -1.25
N ALA A 497 -25.16 6.73 -1.97
CA ALA A 497 -24.54 7.13 -3.23
C ALA A 497 -25.61 7.52 -4.26
N ASP A 498 -26.64 6.69 -4.45
CA ASP A 498 -27.75 6.94 -5.38
C ASP A 498 -28.54 8.21 -5.00
N LEU A 499 -28.82 8.42 -3.70
CA LEU A 499 -29.58 9.57 -3.23
C LEU A 499 -28.81 10.89 -3.31
N THR A 500 -27.47 10.83 -3.29
CA THR A 500 -26.58 12.00 -3.30
C THR A 500 -25.96 12.26 -4.65
N GLY A 501 -25.85 11.24 -5.51
CA GLY A 501 -25.13 11.28 -6.78
C GLY A 501 -23.62 11.04 -6.62
N ALA A 502 -23.18 10.56 -5.45
CA ALA A 502 -21.77 10.25 -5.19
C ALA A 502 -21.33 8.99 -5.95
N THR A 503 -20.09 8.96 -6.40
CA THR A 503 -19.45 7.74 -6.88
C THR A 503 -19.27 6.79 -5.70
N PHE A 504 -19.66 5.53 -5.88
CA PHE A 504 -19.52 4.51 -4.85
C PHE A 504 -18.26 3.67 -5.07
N GLY A 505 -17.34 3.70 -4.13
CA GLY A 505 -16.09 2.93 -4.10
C GLY A 505 -15.98 2.05 -2.87
N SER A 506 -15.15 1.01 -2.98
CA SER A 506 -14.83 0.11 -1.88
C SER A 506 -13.33 -0.18 -1.87
N LEU A 507 -12.69 -0.18 -0.71
CA LEU A 507 -11.34 -0.71 -0.52
C LEU A 507 -11.43 -2.21 -0.32
N SER A 508 -10.53 -2.96 -0.93
CA SER A 508 -10.45 -4.42 -0.77
C SER A 508 -9.26 -4.84 0.07
N GLU A 509 -9.33 -6.03 0.65
CA GLU A 509 -8.21 -6.63 1.36
C GLU A 509 -7.09 -7.05 0.41
N GLY A 510 -5.86 -6.88 0.85
CA GLY A 510 -4.66 -7.33 0.14
C GLY A 510 -4.47 -6.67 -1.23
N PRO A 511 -3.40 -7.04 -1.93
CA PRO A 511 -2.97 -6.36 -3.16
C PRO A 511 -3.76 -6.79 -4.40
N ASN A 512 -4.44 -7.93 -4.38
CA ASN A 512 -5.00 -8.57 -5.58
C ASN A 512 -6.38 -9.20 -5.39
N SER A 513 -7.17 -8.71 -4.44
CA SER A 513 -8.56 -9.19 -4.30
C SER A 513 -9.35 -9.04 -5.60
N ALA A 514 -9.15 -7.94 -6.35
CA ALA A 514 -9.77 -7.75 -7.67
C ALA A 514 -9.35 -8.85 -8.67
N GLY A 515 -8.06 -9.19 -8.73
CA GLY A 515 -7.56 -10.27 -9.59
C GLY A 515 -8.05 -11.65 -9.16
N ALA A 516 -8.17 -11.91 -7.86
CA ALA A 516 -8.72 -13.17 -7.33
C ALA A 516 -10.21 -13.33 -7.68
N HIS A 517 -11.00 -12.24 -7.59
CA HIS A 517 -12.38 -12.23 -8.08
C HIS A 517 -12.44 -12.55 -9.57
N LEU A 518 -11.63 -11.87 -10.39
CA LEU A 518 -11.58 -12.10 -11.83
C LEU A 518 -11.17 -13.53 -12.19
N ALA A 519 -10.27 -14.13 -11.42
CA ALA A 519 -9.82 -15.51 -11.58
C ALA A 519 -10.86 -16.56 -11.11
N GLY A 520 -11.98 -16.13 -10.52
CA GLY A 520 -13.04 -17.03 -10.07
C GLY A 520 -12.67 -17.77 -8.77
N VAL A 521 -11.79 -17.20 -7.91
CA VAL A 521 -11.51 -17.74 -6.58
C VAL A 521 -12.63 -17.33 -5.62
N LEU A 522 -13.85 -17.76 -5.98
CA LEU A 522 -15.11 -17.46 -5.31
C LEU A 522 -16.05 -18.67 -5.37
N PRO A 523 -16.85 -18.92 -4.30
CA PRO A 523 -17.75 -20.09 -4.27
C PRO A 523 -18.97 -19.93 -5.19
N ASN A 524 -19.37 -18.70 -5.50
CA ASN A 524 -20.55 -18.38 -6.30
C ASN A 524 -20.25 -17.99 -7.75
N ARG A 525 -18.98 -17.70 -8.09
CA ARG A 525 -18.59 -17.22 -9.42
C ARG A 525 -17.39 -17.96 -9.99
N THR A 526 -17.38 -18.11 -11.30
CA THR A 526 -16.25 -18.60 -12.08
C THR A 526 -15.41 -17.43 -12.60
N GLN A 527 -14.42 -17.72 -13.39
CA GLN A 527 -13.59 -16.74 -14.08
C GLN A 527 -14.42 -15.69 -14.84
N GLY A 528 -14.01 -14.43 -14.74
CA GLY A 528 -14.71 -13.31 -15.39
C GLY A 528 -16.00 -12.88 -14.67
N GLY A 529 -16.33 -13.48 -13.53
CA GLY A 529 -17.50 -13.12 -12.72
C GLY A 529 -18.81 -13.78 -13.17
N GLU A 530 -18.74 -14.81 -14.00
CA GLU A 530 -19.93 -15.62 -14.35
C GLU A 530 -20.40 -16.45 -13.16
N ASN A 531 -21.72 -16.57 -12.97
CA ASN A 531 -22.27 -17.34 -11.86
C ASN A 531 -21.99 -18.83 -12.04
N ARG A 532 -21.60 -19.53 -10.95
CA ARG A 532 -21.47 -20.99 -10.94
C ARG A 532 -22.86 -21.65 -11.02
N GLU A 533 -22.95 -22.79 -11.73
CA GLU A 533 -24.17 -23.59 -11.76
C GLU A 533 -24.56 -24.15 -10.39
N VAL A 534 -23.54 -24.51 -9.59
CA VAL A 534 -23.67 -24.95 -8.20
C VAL A 534 -22.84 -24.05 -7.32
N GLN A 535 -23.48 -23.42 -6.35
CA GLN A 535 -22.81 -22.58 -5.38
C GLN A 535 -22.02 -23.43 -4.41
N GLY A 536 -20.74 -23.08 -4.18
CA GLY A 536 -19.89 -23.71 -3.21
C GLY A 536 -20.02 -23.10 -1.82
N LEU A 537 -19.22 -23.61 -0.90
CA LEU A 537 -19.08 -23.12 0.47
C LEU A 537 -18.09 -21.95 0.52
N ASP A 538 -18.44 -20.91 1.25
CA ASP A 538 -17.51 -19.83 1.64
C ASP A 538 -16.53 -20.30 2.73
N VAL A 539 -15.54 -19.45 3.08
CA VAL A 539 -14.52 -19.82 4.09
C VAL A 539 -15.13 -20.27 5.41
N ALA A 540 -16.08 -19.55 5.96
CA ALA A 540 -16.70 -19.91 7.25
C ALA A 540 -17.45 -21.24 7.18
N SER A 541 -18.17 -21.49 6.09
CA SER A 541 -18.91 -22.72 5.83
C SER A 541 -17.98 -23.91 5.61
N MET A 542 -16.90 -23.74 4.84
CA MET A 542 -15.86 -24.78 4.66
C MET A 542 -15.24 -25.19 6.00
N LEU A 543 -15.00 -24.26 6.91
CA LEU A 543 -14.39 -24.52 8.20
C LEU A 543 -15.37 -25.17 9.19
N SER A 544 -16.65 -24.79 9.15
CA SER A 544 -17.68 -25.34 10.04
C SER A 544 -18.10 -26.77 9.65
N ASP A 545 -18.03 -27.12 8.36
CA ASP A 545 -18.31 -28.46 7.86
C ASP A 545 -17.11 -29.40 8.02
N THR A 546 -17.33 -30.70 7.76
CA THR A 546 -16.23 -31.68 7.73
C THR A 546 -15.79 -31.93 6.31
N MET A 547 -14.64 -31.39 5.96
CA MET A 547 -14.00 -31.57 4.65
C MET A 547 -13.08 -32.80 4.65
N ASP A 548 -12.97 -33.46 3.48
CA ASP A 548 -12.00 -34.53 3.26
C ASP A 548 -10.60 -33.99 3.03
N ALA A 549 -10.49 -32.84 2.35
CA ALA A 549 -9.24 -32.13 2.14
C ALA A 549 -9.45 -30.60 2.16
N VAL A 550 -8.57 -29.87 2.81
CA VAL A 550 -8.50 -28.42 2.74
C VAL A 550 -7.11 -28.01 2.25
N VAL A 551 -7.05 -27.17 1.23
CA VAL A 551 -5.80 -26.59 0.74
C VAL A 551 -5.77 -25.11 1.12
N LEU A 552 -4.77 -24.72 1.91
CA LEU A 552 -4.48 -23.32 2.26
C LEU A 552 -3.38 -22.79 1.35
N VAL A 553 -3.61 -21.66 0.69
CA VAL A 553 -2.62 -21.03 -0.20
C VAL A 553 -2.20 -19.69 0.39
N ASN A 554 -1.00 -19.68 0.97
CA ASN A 554 -0.40 -18.50 1.63
C ASN A 554 -1.27 -17.91 2.78
N VAL A 555 -2.03 -18.74 3.49
CA VAL A 555 -2.91 -18.36 4.61
C VAL A 555 -2.32 -18.84 5.93
N GLU A 556 -2.22 -17.96 6.91
CA GLU A 556 -1.95 -18.27 8.32
C GLU A 556 -3.27 -18.22 9.08
N PRO A 557 -3.84 -19.38 9.47
CA PRO A 557 -5.22 -19.44 9.93
C PRO A 557 -5.49 -18.70 11.24
N ASP A 558 -4.50 -18.60 12.10
CA ASP A 558 -4.54 -17.88 13.37
C ASP A 558 -4.50 -16.34 13.23
N ALA A 559 -4.06 -15.84 12.07
CA ALA A 559 -3.81 -14.41 11.88
C ALA A 559 -4.51 -13.81 10.66
N ASP A 560 -4.91 -14.61 9.66
CA ASP A 560 -5.52 -14.13 8.43
C ASP A 560 -7.02 -14.44 8.35
N ILE A 561 -7.50 -15.52 8.99
CA ILE A 561 -8.90 -15.91 8.91
C ILE A 561 -9.71 -15.24 10.02
N HIS A 562 -10.52 -14.25 9.63
CA HIS A 562 -11.44 -13.55 10.52
C HIS A 562 -12.92 -13.87 10.24
N ALA A 563 -13.18 -14.75 9.27
CA ALA A 563 -14.53 -15.23 8.95
C ALA A 563 -15.13 -16.07 10.09
N THR A 564 -14.30 -16.72 10.90
CA THR A 564 -14.69 -17.47 12.11
C THR A 564 -13.90 -17.01 13.34
N THR A 565 -14.31 -17.46 14.52
CA THR A 565 -13.65 -17.10 15.79
C THR A 565 -12.51 -18.03 16.18
N ASP A 566 -12.40 -19.22 15.57
CA ASP A 566 -11.39 -20.24 15.94
C ASP A 566 -11.03 -21.12 14.72
N ALA A 567 -10.45 -20.49 13.71
CA ALA A 567 -10.10 -21.13 12.44
C ALA A 567 -9.11 -22.28 12.61
N VAL A 568 -8.13 -22.16 13.51
CA VAL A 568 -7.15 -23.21 13.78
C VAL A 568 -7.82 -24.49 14.30
N ARG A 569 -8.72 -24.33 15.26
CA ARG A 569 -9.45 -25.47 15.84
C ARG A 569 -10.41 -26.11 14.83
N GLU A 570 -11.05 -25.33 13.99
CA GLU A 570 -11.94 -25.81 12.94
C GLU A 570 -11.15 -26.58 11.88
N LEU A 571 -10.01 -26.06 11.44
CA LEU A 571 -9.09 -26.73 10.52
C LEU A 571 -8.52 -28.04 11.12
N ALA A 572 -8.15 -28.05 12.39
CA ALA A 572 -7.64 -29.26 13.07
C ALA A 572 -8.64 -30.40 13.16
N ARG A 573 -9.92 -30.17 12.84
CA ARG A 573 -10.97 -31.20 12.78
C ARG A 573 -11.15 -31.80 11.39
N GLN A 574 -10.58 -31.15 10.37
CA GLN A 574 -10.65 -31.64 8.99
C GLN A 574 -9.86 -32.93 8.81
N LYS A 575 -10.19 -33.72 7.80
CA LYS A 575 -9.50 -35.01 7.63
C LYS A 575 -8.05 -34.85 7.17
N TYR A 576 -7.79 -33.88 6.31
CA TYR A 576 -6.44 -33.58 5.86
C TYR A 576 -6.29 -32.11 5.45
N VAL A 577 -5.26 -31.44 5.92
CA VAL A 577 -4.96 -30.04 5.63
C VAL A 577 -3.59 -29.91 4.97
N VAL A 578 -3.57 -29.40 3.74
CA VAL A 578 -2.35 -29.08 2.97
C VAL A 578 -2.15 -27.58 2.98
N ALA A 579 -1.01 -27.08 3.45
CA ALA A 579 -0.69 -25.67 3.39
C ALA A 579 0.50 -25.37 2.46
N LEU A 580 0.25 -24.57 1.45
CA LEU A 580 1.26 -23.93 0.61
C LEU A 580 1.63 -22.61 1.29
N THR A 581 2.81 -22.52 1.89
CA THR A 581 3.16 -21.38 2.75
C THR A 581 4.64 -21.06 2.72
N PRO A 582 5.03 -19.77 2.78
CA PRO A 582 6.43 -19.39 2.94
C PRO A 582 6.92 -19.55 4.40
N PHE A 583 6.02 -19.59 5.39
CA PHE A 583 6.37 -19.54 6.81
C PHE A 583 5.73 -20.69 7.61
N VAL A 584 6.31 -20.97 8.75
CA VAL A 584 5.79 -21.93 9.72
C VAL A 584 5.22 -21.15 10.90
N SER A 585 3.87 -21.02 11.00
CA SER A 585 3.20 -20.46 12.17
C SER A 585 2.80 -21.54 13.16
N ASP A 586 2.57 -21.17 14.42
CA ASP A 586 2.07 -22.09 15.44
C ASP A 586 0.68 -22.65 15.07
N GLY A 587 -0.18 -21.80 14.49
CA GLY A 587 -1.49 -22.22 14.00
C GLY A 587 -1.40 -23.27 12.89
N LEU A 588 -0.47 -23.10 11.93
CA LEU A 588 -0.23 -24.12 10.88
C LEU A 588 0.36 -25.42 11.45
N LEU A 589 1.26 -25.33 12.41
CA LEU A 589 1.80 -26.55 13.08
C LEU A 589 0.72 -27.33 13.83
N GLU A 590 -0.30 -26.67 14.35
CA GLU A 590 -1.42 -27.32 15.04
C GLU A 590 -2.38 -27.99 14.05
N CYS A 591 -2.82 -27.28 13.01
CA CYS A 591 -3.93 -27.73 12.15
C CYS A 591 -3.52 -28.45 10.87
N ALA A 592 -2.31 -28.23 10.34
CA ALA A 592 -1.92 -28.79 9.04
C ALA A 592 -1.30 -30.19 9.17
N ASP A 593 -1.43 -31.01 8.10
CA ASP A 593 -0.83 -32.33 7.93
C ASP A 593 0.37 -32.33 6.98
N LEU A 594 0.34 -31.41 5.98
CA LEU A 594 1.39 -31.26 4.98
C LEU A 594 1.69 -29.79 4.74
N LEU A 595 2.96 -29.41 4.86
CA LEU A 595 3.45 -28.05 4.56
C LEU A 595 4.33 -28.07 3.31
N LEU A 596 4.01 -27.25 2.31
CA LEU A 596 4.75 -27.09 1.07
C LEU A 596 5.37 -25.68 1.01
N PRO A 597 6.73 -25.57 0.94
CA PRO A 597 7.41 -24.28 0.99
C PRO A 597 7.21 -23.47 -0.29
N THR A 598 6.56 -22.31 -0.16
CA THR A 598 6.37 -21.36 -1.27
C THR A 598 7.29 -20.16 -1.16
N GLY A 599 7.49 -19.48 -2.29
CA GLY A 599 8.22 -18.22 -2.35
C GLY A 599 7.35 -17.04 -1.92
N THR A 600 7.98 -16.03 -1.34
CA THR A 600 7.36 -14.72 -1.09
C THR A 600 7.26 -13.92 -2.40
N PHE A 601 6.61 -12.74 -2.36
CA PHE A 601 6.48 -11.83 -3.51
C PHE A 601 7.81 -11.47 -4.19
N ALA A 602 8.92 -11.50 -3.45
CA ALA A 602 10.26 -11.24 -3.98
C ALA A 602 10.86 -12.43 -4.73
N GLU A 603 10.35 -13.63 -4.50
CA GLU A 603 10.88 -14.90 -5.01
C GLU A 603 10.03 -15.49 -6.16
N THR A 604 8.90 -14.84 -6.49
CA THR A 604 7.95 -15.26 -7.52
C THR A 604 7.77 -14.20 -8.60
N SER A 605 7.18 -14.58 -9.72
CA SER A 605 6.64 -13.69 -10.74
C SER A 605 5.13 -13.83 -10.77
N GLY A 606 4.44 -12.74 -11.11
CA GLY A 606 2.99 -12.74 -11.21
C GLY A 606 2.44 -11.35 -11.53
N THR A 607 1.11 -11.25 -11.47
CA THR A 607 0.37 -10.03 -11.77
C THR A 607 -0.64 -9.74 -10.68
N TYR A 608 -0.73 -8.48 -10.25
CA TYR A 608 -1.79 -7.97 -9.40
C TYR A 608 -2.71 -7.04 -10.20
N VAL A 609 -4.00 -7.04 -9.87
CA VAL A 609 -4.98 -6.07 -10.34
C VAL A 609 -5.35 -5.19 -9.15
N ASN A 610 -4.96 -3.92 -9.19
CA ASN A 610 -5.21 -3.01 -8.08
C ASN A 610 -6.67 -2.55 -8.02
N ILE A 611 -7.01 -1.76 -7.00
CA ILE A 611 -8.38 -1.33 -6.72
C ILE A 611 -8.98 -0.39 -7.80
N GLU A 612 -8.20 0.21 -8.67
CA GLU A 612 -8.70 0.95 -9.84
C GLU A 612 -8.78 0.10 -11.12
N GLY A 613 -8.47 -1.22 -11.04
CA GLY A 613 -8.47 -2.14 -12.17
C GLY A 613 -7.19 -2.13 -13.01
N THR A 614 -6.10 -1.52 -12.52
CA THR A 614 -4.81 -1.49 -13.24
C THR A 614 -4.04 -2.79 -13.02
N TRP A 615 -3.69 -3.46 -14.13
CA TRP A 615 -2.89 -4.68 -14.12
C TRP A 615 -1.40 -4.37 -13.98
N GLN A 616 -0.74 -4.98 -13.01
CA GLN A 616 0.65 -4.70 -12.67
C GLN A 616 1.43 -6.00 -12.53
N SER A 617 2.25 -6.31 -13.53
CA SER A 617 3.11 -7.51 -13.54
C SER A 617 4.46 -7.23 -12.90
N PHE A 618 5.03 -8.23 -12.24
CA PHE A 618 6.34 -8.20 -11.62
C PHE A 618 7.08 -9.52 -11.77
N SER A 619 8.40 -9.48 -11.62
CA SER A 619 9.26 -10.66 -11.70
C SER A 619 10.00 -10.88 -10.40
N GLY A 620 10.31 -12.12 -10.07
CA GLY A 620 11.15 -12.46 -8.92
C GLY A 620 12.49 -11.73 -8.94
N ALA A 621 12.86 -11.17 -7.79
CA ALA A 621 14.09 -10.42 -7.60
C ALA A 621 15.11 -11.16 -6.73
N ALA A 622 14.61 -11.95 -5.77
CA ALA A 622 15.42 -12.73 -4.83
C ALA A 622 15.64 -14.17 -5.29
N THR A 623 16.72 -14.77 -4.84
CA THR A 623 16.89 -16.22 -4.92
C THR A 623 15.97 -16.88 -3.90
N PRO A 624 15.18 -17.91 -4.27
CA PRO A 624 14.34 -18.63 -3.34
C PRO A 624 15.12 -19.15 -2.13
N VAL A 625 14.53 -18.99 -0.95
CA VAL A 625 15.12 -19.44 0.32
C VAL A 625 14.86 -20.93 0.52
N GLY A 626 15.89 -21.70 0.87
CA GLY A 626 15.80 -23.14 1.04
C GLY A 626 15.40 -23.84 -0.26
N GLU A 627 14.41 -24.73 -0.17
CA GLU A 627 13.83 -25.45 -1.29
C GLU A 627 12.47 -24.84 -1.72
N SER A 628 12.18 -23.59 -1.33
CA SER A 628 10.91 -22.93 -1.67
C SER A 628 10.77 -22.77 -3.20
N ARG A 629 9.54 -22.81 -3.68
CA ARG A 629 9.19 -22.65 -5.09
C ARG A 629 8.11 -21.59 -5.27
N PRO A 630 8.10 -20.85 -6.38
CA PRO A 630 6.95 -19.98 -6.69
C PRO A 630 5.64 -20.74 -6.58
N THR A 631 4.63 -20.19 -5.92
CA THR A 631 3.35 -20.84 -5.68
C THR A 631 2.70 -21.32 -6.97
N TRP A 632 2.75 -20.50 -8.05
CA TRP A 632 2.22 -20.90 -9.34
C TRP A 632 2.87 -22.18 -9.92
N LYS A 633 4.18 -22.39 -9.65
CA LYS A 633 4.88 -23.61 -10.07
C LYS A 633 4.45 -24.83 -9.25
N VAL A 634 4.18 -24.63 -7.96
CA VAL A 634 3.64 -25.68 -7.10
C VAL A 634 2.27 -26.10 -7.57
N LEU A 635 1.37 -25.15 -7.80
CA LEU A 635 0.01 -25.37 -8.34
C LEU A 635 0.05 -26.03 -9.72
N ARG A 636 0.94 -25.59 -10.62
CA ARG A 636 1.13 -26.18 -11.94
C ARG A 636 1.52 -27.67 -11.84
N VAL A 637 2.50 -27.99 -10.98
CA VAL A 637 2.93 -29.39 -10.83
C VAL A 637 1.83 -30.24 -10.19
N LEU A 638 1.13 -29.69 -9.20
CA LEU A 638 -0.01 -30.37 -8.57
C LEU A 638 -1.12 -30.66 -9.61
N GLY A 639 -1.47 -29.68 -10.44
CA GLY A 639 -2.44 -29.85 -11.53
C GLY A 639 -2.06 -30.99 -12.49
N ASN A 640 -0.77 -31.09 -12.87
CA ASN A 640 -0.29 -32.21 -13.68
C ASN A 640 -0.39 -33.56 -12.97
N LEU A 641 -0.11 -33.63 -11.68
CA LEU A 641 -0.14 -34.88 -10.92
C LEU A 641 -1.56 -35.41 -10.67
N ILE A 642 -2.53 -34.50 -10.56
CA ILE A 642 -3.96 -34.88 -10.51
C ILE A 642 -4.57 -35.09 -11.89
N GLU A 643 -3.76 -35.06 -12.96
CA GLU A 643 -4.16 -35.25 -14.36
C GLU A 643 -5.11 -34.15 -14.90
N ALA A 644 -5.06 -32.94 -14.33
CA ALA A 644 -5.83 -31.82 -14.84
C ALA A 644 -5.33 -31.35 -16.22
N PRO A 645 -6.22 -31.08 -17.19
CA PRO A 645 -5.81 -30.68 -18.53
C PRO A 645 -5.26 -29.26 -18.58
N GLY A 646 -4.29 -29.01 -19.47
CA GLY A 646 -3.80 -27.65 -19.78
C GLY A 646 -2.91 -27.06 -18.68
N PHE A 647 -2.05 -27.85 -18.05
CA PHE A 647 -1.05 -27.39 -17.05
C PHE A 647 0.39 -27.43 -17.58
N ASP A 648 0.59 -27.41 -18.90
CA ASP A 648 1.92 -27.49 -19.54
C ASP A 648 2.61 -26.13 -19.67
N TYR A 649 2.42 -25.23 -18.70
CA TYR A 649 3.02 -23.91 -18.71
C TYR A 649 4.52 -23.94 -18.38
N VAL A 650 5.29 -23.10 -19.03
CA VAL A 650 6.71 -22.92 -18.79
C VAL A 650 6.99 -21.69 -17.92
N THR A 651 6.25 -20.61 -18.14
CA THR A 651 6.38 -19.32 -17.45
C THR A 651 5.05 -18.88 -16.83
N SER A 652 5.09 -17.92 -15.91
CA SER A 652 3.88 -17.27 -15.38
C SER A 652 3.18 -16.42 -16.43
N GLU A 653 3.95 -15.91 -17.40
CA GLU A 653 3.42 -15.16 -18.53
C GLU A 653 2.49 -16.03 -19.39
N ASP A 654 2.84 -17.32 -19.61
CA ASP A 654 1.98 -18.26 -20.33
C ASP A 654 0.62 -18.42 -19.64
N VAL A 655 0.63 -18.54 -18.30
CA VAL A 655 -0.59 -18.65 -17.49
C VAL A 655 -1.44 -17.38 -17.61
N ARG A 656 -0.80 -16.21 -17.50
CA ARG A 656 -1.47 -14.92 -17.63
C ARG A 656 -2.07 -14.73 -19.02
N GLU A 657 -1.35 -15.08 -20.08
CA GLU A 657 -1.79 -14.93 -21.45
C GLU A 657 -3.06 -15.77 -21.71
N GLU A 658 -3.09 -17.03 -21.27
CA GLU A 658 -4.27 -17.88 -21.31
C GLU A 658 -5.45 -17.25 -20.55
N PHE A 659 -5.18 -16.77 -19.31
CA PHE A 659 -6.21 -16.14 -18.49
C PHE A 659 -6.82 -14.91 -19.17
N VAL A 660 -5.98 -14.01 -19.67
CA VAL A 660 -6.44 -12.78 -20.36
C VAL A 660 -7.22 -13.09 -21.63
N GLU A 661 -6.81 -14.11 -22.40
CA GLU A 661 -7.52 -14.54 -23.60
C GLU A 661 -8.94 -15.06 -23.28
N GLN A 662 -9.08 -15.79 -22.16
CA GLN A 662 -10.36 -16.32 -21.69
C GLN A 662 -11.25 -15.25 -21.03
N LEU A 663 -10.65 -14.26 -20.34
CA LEU A 663 -11.39 -13.26 -19.58
C LEU A 663 -12.21 -12.30 -20.44
N GLY A 664 -11.70 -11.88 -21.60
CA GLY A 664 -12.34 -10.86 -22.45
C GLY A 664 -12.37 -9.47 -21.80
N GLU A 665 -13.33 -8.63 -22.20
CA GLU A 665 -13.52 -7.29 -21.61
C GLU A 665 -14.46 -7.39 -20.41
N VAL A 666 -13.99 -6.99 -19.23
CA VAL A 666 -14.76 -6.97 -17.99
C VAL A 666 -14.88 -5.54 -17.47
N SER A 667 -16.08 -5.14 -17.11
CA SER A 667 -16.35 -3.88 -16.39
C SER A 667 -17.04 -4.18 -15.07
N THR A 668 -16.72 -3.43 -14.04
CA THR A 668 -17.30 -3.59 -12.71
C THR A 668 -18.03 -2.33 -12.26
N SER A 669 -19.04 -2.52 -11.39
CA SER A 669 -19.77 -1.44 -10.70
C SER A 669 -20.02 -1.88 -9.28
N ASN A 670 -19.79 -0.98 -8.30
CA ASN A 670 -20.10 -1.26 -6.89
C ASN A 670 -21.58 -1.03 -6.54
N ALA A 671 -22.40 -0.58 -7.47
CA ALA A 671 -23.85 -0.41 -7.25
C ALA A 671 -24.46 -1.72 -6.73
N TYR A 672 -25.32 -1.60 -5.72
CA TYR A 672 -26.02 -2.76 -5.16
C TYR A 672 -27.30 -3.00 -5.95
N GLU A 673 -27.43 -4.17 -6.54
CA GLU A 673 -28.56 -4.55 -7.37
C GLU A 673 -29.53 -5.53 -6.67
N GLY A 674 -29.29 -5.84 -5.39
CA GLY A 674 -30.15 -6.70 -4.59
C GLY A 674 -31.58 -6.18 -4.49
N THR A 675 -32.54 -7.08 -4.56
CA THR A 675 -33.96 -6.76 -4.58
C THR A 675 -34.70 -7.18 -3.31
N SER A 676 -34.06 -7.94 -2.45
CA SER A 676 -34.65 -8.46 -1.21
C SER A 676 -34.58 -7.40 -0.10
N GLU A 677 -35.68 -7.26 0.66
CA GLU A 677 -35.68 -6.42 1.86
C GLU A 677 -34.69 -6.98 2.89
N ILE A 678 -33.76 -6.13 3.33
CA ILE A 678 -32.73 -6.51 4.30
C ILE A 678 -33.28 -6.27 5.70
N ALA A 679 -33.31 -7.31 6.52
CA ALA A 679 -33.74 -7.22 7.90
C ALA A 679 -32.79 -6.32 8.72
N ARG A 680 -33.33 -5.57 9.67
CA ARG A 680 -32.52 -4.81 10.61
C ARG A 680 -31.68 -5.78 11.47
N PRO A 681 -30.35 -5.63 11.54
CA PRO A 681 -29.52 -6.43 12.44
C PRO A 681 -29.99 -6.32 13.90
N ASN A 682 -29.91 -7.41 14.65
CA ASN A 682 -30.23 -7.38 16.08
C ASN A 682 -29.22 -6.53 16.85
N GLY A 683 -29.68 -5.83 17.90
CA GLY A 683 -28.86 -4.87 18.64
C GLY A 683 -27.60 -5.42 19.30
N ASP A 684 -27.54 -6.72 19.55
CA ASP A 684 -26.36 -7.39 20.12
C ASP A 684 -25.25 -7.60 19.07
N ASP A 685 -25.56 -7.61 17.78
CA ASP A 685 -24.60 -7.71 16.68
C ASP A 685 -23.90 -6.36 16.38
N VAL A 686 -24.41 -5.27 16.94
CA VAL A 686 -24.06 -3.90 16.56
C VAL A 686 -22.86 -3.33 17.35
N LEU A 687 -22.56 -3.87 18.53
CA LEU A 687 -21.54 -3.33 19.45
C LEU A 687 -20.39 -4.29 19.77
N SER A 688 -20.44 -5.55 19.33
CA SER A 688 -19.46 -6.57 19.75
C SER A 688 -18.16 -6.59 18.95
N ASP A 689 -18.09 -5.85 17.85
CA ASP A 689 -16.94 -5.92 16.95
C ASP A 689 -16.21 -4.57 16.86
N GLU A 690 -15.37 -4.27 17.84
CA GLU A 690 -14.23 -3.37 17.63
C GLU A 690 -13.25 -4.07 16.67
N ILE A 691 -13.58 -4.02 15.37
CA ILE A 691 -12.69 -4.53 14.32
C ILE A 691 -11.61 -3.47 14.14
N ASP A 692 -10.40 -3.78 14.57
CA ASP A 692 -9.22 -2.99 14.22
C ASP A 692 -8.43 -3.69 13.12
N ILE A 693 -7.75 -2.92 12.29
CA ILE A 693 -6.83 -3.40 11.26
C ILE A 693 -5.46 -2.80 11.58
N PRO A 694 -4.64 -3.53 12.37
CA PRO A 694 -3.37 -2.99 12.81
C PRO A 694 -2.41 -2.78 11.64
N LEU A 695 -1.79 -1.61 11.57
CA LEU A 695 -0.91 -1.19 10.48
C LEU A 695 0.24 -2.17 10.20
N TYR A 696 0.81 -2.76 11.25
CA TYR A 696 2.02 -3.59 11.18
C TYR A 696 1.79 -5.08 11.44
N SER A 697 0.55 -5.56 11.25
CA SER A 697 0.21 -6.99 11.31
C SER A 697 -0.77 -7.45 10.22
N VAL A 698 -0.95 -6.66 9.17
CA VAL A 698 -1.93 -6.89 8.09
C VAL A 698 -1.70 -8.18 7.30
N ASP A 699 -0.48 -8.67 7.22
CA ASP A 699 -0.13 -9.89 6.50
C ASP A 699 1.11 -10.58 7.08
N SER A 700 1.40 -11.79 6.60
CA SER A 700 2.49 -12.63 7.07
C SER A 700 3.89 -12.01 6.93
N LEU A 701 4.11 -11.15 5.93
CA LEU A 701 5.39 -10.46 5.71
C LEU A 701 5.56 -9.32 6.72
N VAL A 702 4.53 -8.49 6.88
CA VAL A 702 4.58 -7.35 7.79
C VAL A 702 4.75 -7.81 9.23
N ARG A 703 4.05 -8.88 9.66
CA ARG A 703 4.20 -9.49 11.00
C ARG A 703 5.64 -9.93 11.31
N ARG A 704 6.44 -10.28 10.29
CA ARG A 704 7.83 -10.76 10.45
C ARG A 704 8.90 -9.70 10.15
N ALA A 705 8.51 -8.50 9.79
CA ALA A 705 9.43 -7.41 9.53
C ALA A 705 9.95 -6.83 10.84
N THR A 706 11.11 -7.28 11.31
CA THR A 706 11.67 -6.96 12.64
C THR A 706 11.69 -5.46 12.93
N ALA A 707 12.04 -4.63 11.94
CA ALA A 707 12.09 -3.19 12.16
C ALA A 707 10.69 -2.59 12.39
N LEU A 708 9.66 -3.10 11.71
CA LEU A 708 8.28 -2.66 11.87
C LEU A 708 7.74 -3.05 13.24
N GLN A 709 8.05 -4.27 13.71
CA GLN A 709 7.61 -4.78 15.01
C GLN A 709 8.25 -4.04 16.19
N LEU A 710 9.32 -3.27 15.96
CA LEU A 710 9.96 -2.43 16.96
C LEU A 710 9.39 -1.01 17.00
N THR A 711 8.44 -0.65 16.14
CA THR A 711 7.76 0.66 16.17
C THR A 711 6.85 0.80 17.40
N ASP A 712 6.59 2.03 17.81
CA ASP A 712 5.68 2.28 18.94
C ASP A 712 4.24 1.85 18.62
N GLU A 713 3.83 1.93 17.34
CA GLU A 713 2.53 1.47 16.86
C GLU A 713 2.37 -0.05 17.01
N ALA A 714 3.35 -0.82 16.50
CA ALA A 714 3.30 -2.29 16.60
C ALA A 714 3.33 -2.77 18.06
N ARG A 715 4.13 -2.11 18.92
CA ARG A 715 4.21 -2.44 20.35
C ARG A 715 2.91 -2.14 21.09
N ARG A 716 2.23 -1.05 20.74
CA ARG A 716 0.90 -0.74 21.31
C ARG A 716 -0.13 -1.78 20.90
N ALA A 717 -0.21 -2.09 19.62
CA ALA A 717 -1.13 -3.11 19.10
C ALA A 717 -0.89 -4.49 19.74
N ALA A 718 0.38 -4.89 19.93
CA ALA A 718 0.71 -6.14 20.62
C ALA A 718 0.27 -6.15 22.09
N ALA A 719 0.45 -5.04 22.81
CA ALA A 719 0.07 -4.93 24.22
C ALA A 719 -1.48 -4.91 24.40
N GLU A 720 -2.21 -4.37 23.44
CA GLU A 720 -3.68 -4.37 23.43
C GLU A 720 -4.24 -5.76 23.07
N GLY A 721 -3.55 -6.54 22.22
CA GLY A 721 -3.93 -7.91 21.87
C GLY A 721 -3.63 -8.95 22.97
N GLU A 722 -2.73 -8.64 23.92
CA GLU A 722 -2.43 -9.49 25.10
C GLU A 722 -3.35 -9.17 26.31
N ALA A 723 -4.11 -8.10 26.30
CA ALA A 723 -5.00 -7.65 27.37
C ALA A 723 -6.44 -8.17 27.16
#